data_59c3b22ab8a654748e687b0290982b10
#
_entry.id   59c3b22ab8a654748e687b0290982b10
#
_cell.length_a   1.000
_cell.length_b   1.000
_cell.length_c   1.000
_cell.angle_alpha   90.00
_cell.angle_beta   90.00
_cell.angle_gamma   90.00
#
_symmetry.space_group_name_H-M   'P 1'
#
loop_
_entity.id
_entity.type
_entity.pdbx_description
1 polymer ?
#
loop_
_entity_poly.entity_id
_entity_poly.type
_entity_poly.pdbx_seq_one_letter_code
_entity_poly.pdbx_strand_id
1 'polypeptide(L)'
;IWVDLENIPENMQNAFVALEDKRFYEHSGVDWVRTIGVFLKNNSQGGSTITQQLIKNITGNNEVTYVRKYHEIMTALNIEKAYTKEGYDAKKVILEAYLNTLYLGKGCYGVQTAAETYFGKDVSELNVAECATIAAITKYPYSYDPISHPENNRKRMKYCLECMLSEGYITQEEFDEALNYELVFTNSENYVESTDKKDAKQKKKEENENKEVQSFYVDFVISQVISDLMEREKCSYSEASGKIYGGGLKIYTAVDLDIQEILEDVYVNKKAFVDKKDAQSSMTIMDYKGRVVAIIGQAGKKEGNRILNRATDSPRPPGSTIKPLSAYGPAIDSGDITWSSLILDKSCTTVNGRPWPKNYSGNYGSGGKVTVQNALARSLNTVPARIIKEMIGVNNSYKFLTEKLGFTTLKDTDNSLPPLSIGAMTYGMTTLEMTAAYCSYGNGGKYFKPYSYYKVTDSNDEIVLDNTNNSGEQVVSAETADIMREMMKTVITSSVGTGRGYGVNGFETFAKTGTTDDYKDRWFAGGTPYYFASVWYGYDKPKTINASSNPAGDIYREVMNRIHKNLPQKEFEANGNIVKKYYCPYCGKLSSYSTGSSSVGWYKADDLPGYCTGNHGGRSSYSAEPSDAEDNERINNASNNDSHT
;
A
#
# COMPACT_ATOMS: atom_id res chain seq x y z
N ILE A 1 12.29 17.10 -9.45
CA ILE A 1 12.30 18.28 -10.35
C ILE A 1 12.66 17.79 -11.73
N TRP A 2 11.77 17.98 -12.72
CA TRP A 2 12.03 17.66 -14.13
C TRP A 2 12.65 18.86 -14.84
N VAL A 3 13.64 18.64 -15.68
CA VAL A 3 14.30 19.65 -16.50
C VAL A 3 14.33 19.18 -17.94
N ASP A 4 13.88 20.03 -18.87
CA ASP A 4 13.93 19.73 -20.30
C ASP A 4 15.38 19.57 -20.76
N LEU A 5 15.64 18.70 -21.71
CA LEU A 5 17.00 18.34 -22.15
C LEU A 5 17.80 19.56 -22.61
N GLU A 6 17.16 20.53 -23.23
CA GLU A 6 17.78 21.79 -23.70
C GLU A 6 18.32 22.67 -22.57
N ASN A 7 17.79 22.51 -21.34
CA ASN A 7 18.23 23.22 -20.14
C ASN A 7 19.30 22.43 -19.34
N ILE A 8 19.58 21.18 -19.72
CA ILE A 8 20.66 20.38 -19.15
C ILE A 8 21.93 20.64 -19.95
N PRO A 9 23.04 21.09 -19.32
CA PRO A 9 24.29 21.38 -20.04
C PRO A 9 24.73 20.21 -20.91
N GLU A 10 25.26 20.51 -22.10
CA GLU A 10 25.78 19.51 -23.02
C GLU A 10 26.88 18.66 -22.35
N ASN A 11 27.73 19.28 -21.54
CA ASN A 11 28.74 18.57 -20.74
C ASN A 11 28.15 17.55 -19.77
N MET A 12 26.97 17.80 -19.20
CA MET A 12 26.26 16.83 -18.37
C MET A 12 25.76 15.66 -19.22
N GLN A 13 25.11 15.93 -20.34
CA GLN A 13 24.62 14.91 -21.26
C GLN A 13 25.77 14.03 -21.75
N ASN A 14 26.85 14.64 -22.19
CA ASN A 14 28.06 13.98 -22.71
C ASN A 14 28.79 13.16 -21.63
N ALA A 15 28.83 13.62 -20.38
CA ALA A 15 29.43 12.88 -19.27
C ALA A 15 28.72 11.53 -19.03
N PHE A 16 27.39 11.53 -19.06
CA PHE A 16 26.61 10.29 -18.91
C PHE A 16 26.74 9.38 -20.12
N VAL A 17 26.67 9.93 -21.33
CA VAL A 17 26.82 9.16 -22.57
C VAL A 17 28.23 8.55 -22.66
N ALA A 18 29.29 9.32 -22.41
CA ALA A 18 30.66 8.84 -22.44
C ALA A 18 30.93 7.75 -21.41
N LEU A 19 30.35 7.87 -20.21
CA LEU A 19 30.59 6.95 -19.11
C LEU A 19 29.77 5.66 -19.20
N GLU A 20 28.51 5.77 -19.60
CA GLU A 20 27.55 4.67 -19.53
C GLU A 20 27.30 4.00 -20.88
N ASP A 21 27.27 4.77 -21.99
CA ASP A 21 26.86 4.27 -23.30
C ASP A 21 27.47 5.07 -24.47
N LYS A 22 28.76 4.87 -24.71
CA LYS A 22 29.56 5.62 -25.71
C LYS A 22 28.96 5.65 -27.12
N ARG A 23 28.20 4.62 -27.49
CA ARG A 23 27.53 4.50 -28.80
C ARG A 23 26.03 4.73 -28.72
N PHE A 24 25.60 5.49 -27.73
CA PHE A 24 24.18 5.76 -27.51
C PHE A 24 23.45 6.24 -28.76
N TYR A 25 24.09 7.12 -29.54
CA TYR A 25 23.50 7.67 -30.76
C TYR A 25 23.63 6.75 -32.01
N GLU A 26 24.38 5.64 -31.90
CA GLU A 26 24.66 4.74 -33.02
C GLU A 26 23.76 3.49 -33.08
N HIS A 27 23.19 3.09 -31.92
CA HIS A 27 22.37 1.89 -31.83
C HIS A 27 20.90 2.22 -31.60
N SER A 28 19.99 1.25 -31.83
CA SER A 28 18.54 1.39 -31.61
C SER A 28 18.11 0.66 -30.32
N GLY A 29 18.43 1.23 -29.16
CA GLY A 29 18.04 0.72 -27.83
C GLY A 29 18.99 -0.31 -27.23
N VAL A 30 19.67 -1.09 -28.06
CA VAL A 30 20.60 -2.15 -27.62
C VAL A 30 21.91 -2.07 -28.40
N ASP A 31 23.02 -1.97 -27.71
CA ASP A 31 24.35 -2.08 -28.29
C ASP A 31 24.76 -3.57 -28.43
N TRP A 32 24.48 -4.16 -29.58
CA TRP A 32 24.76 -5.56 -29.84
C TRP A 32 26.25 -5.90 -29.82
N VAL A 33 27.13 -4.99 -30.25
CA VAL A 33 28.58 -5.21 -30.26
C VAL A 33 29.10 -5.32 -28.83
N ARG A 34 28.65 -4.44 -27.95
CA ARG A 34 28.98 -4.46 -26.53
C ARG A 34 28.36 -5.66 -25.82
N THR A 35 27.09 -5.96 -26.09
CA THR A 35 26.35 -7.07 -25.49
C THR A 35 27.00 -8.42 -25.82
N ILE A 36 27.36 -8.67 -27.08
CA ILE A 36 28.03 -9.89 -27.52
C ILE A 36 29.47 -9.94 -26.95
N GLY A 37 30.18 -8.82 -26.93
CA GLY A 37 31.53 -8.72 -26.38
C GLY A 37 31.62 -9.10 -24.90
N VAL A 38 30.63 -8.72 -24.09
CA VAL A 38 30.53 -9.10 -22.66
C VAL A 38 30.28 -10.61 -22.51
N PHE A 39 29.41 -11.18 -23.35
CA PHE A 39 29.11 -12.63 -23.36
C PHE A 39 30.36 -13.47 -23.72
N LEU A 40 31.17 -13.01 -24.66
CA LEU A 40 32.34 -13.76 -25.15
C LEU A 40 33.58 -13.64 -24.22
N LYS A 41 33.70 -12.55 -23.45
CA LYS A 41 34.91 -12.26 -22.65
C LYS A 41 34.77 -12.56 -21.17
N ASN A 42 33.62 -13.02 -20.70
CA ASN A 42 33.31 -13.26 -19.27
C ASN A 42 33.69 -12.04 -18.37
N ASN A 43 33.63 -10.83 -18.92
CA ASN A 43 34.04 -9.60 -18.26
C ASN A 43 32.84 -9.00 -17.53
N SER A 44 32.98 -8.73 -16.26
CA SER A 44 32.00 -8.13 -15.35
C SER A 44 31.70 -6.62 -15.62
N GLN A 45 32.08 -6.07 -16.75
CA GLN A 45 31.77 -4.69 -17.12
C GLN A 45 30.36 -4.62 -17.72
N GLY A 46 29.53 -3.70 -17.17
CA GLY A 46 28.13 -3.52 -17.52
C GLY A 46 27.90 -3.34 -19.02
N GLY A 47 27.14 -4.25 -19.63
CA GLY A 47 26.81 -4.23 -21.05
C GLY A 47 25.45 -3.57 -21.37
N SER A 48 24.78 -2.94 -20.40
CA SER A 48 23.48 -2.32 -20.59
C SER A 48 23.61 -0.91 -21.15
N THR A 49 22.74 -0.54 -22.11
CA THR A 49 22.63 0.80 -22.68
C THR A 49 21.88 1.75 -21.75
N ILE A 50 21.93 3.07 -22.02
CA ILE A 50 21.13 4.08 -21.32
C ILE A 50 19.64 3.75 -21.43
N THR A 51 19.14 3.33 -22.60
CA THR A 51 17.75 2.92 -22.81
C THR A 51 17.37 1.75 -21.90
N GLN A 52 18.23 0.74 -21.77
CA GLN A 52 18.00 -0.41 -20.90
C GLN A 52 18.04 -0.04 -19.43
N GLN A 53 18.93 0.88 -19.04
CA GLN A 53 18.99 1.39 -17.67
C GLN A 53 17.76 2.22 -17.31
N LEU A 54 17.26 3.05 -18.22
CA LEU A 54 16.03 3.79 -18.05
C LEU A 54 14.83 2.86 -17.78
N ILE A 55 14.68 1.80 -18.60
CA ILE A 55 13.61 0.81 -18.42
C ILE A 55 13.71 0.15 -17.03
N LYS A 56 14.91 -0.27 -16.65
CA LYS A 56 15.15 -0.85 -15.32
C LYS A 56 14.78 0.12 -14.19
N ASN A 57 15.13 1.40 -14.31
CA ASN A 57 14.84 2.41 -13.30
C ASN A 57 13.34 2.68 -13.16
N ILE A 58 12.63 2.78 -14.29
CA ILE A 58 11.17 3.02 -14.33
C ILE A 58 10.38 1.81 -13.82
N THR A 59 10.79 0.59 -14.21
CA THR A 59 10.07 -0.64 -13.81
C THR A 59 10.38 -1.10 -12.40
N GLY A 60 11.46 -0.60 -11.79
CA GLY A 60 11.93 -1.01 -10.45
C GLY A 60 12.37 -2.48 -10.37
N ASN A 61 12.39 -3.21 -11.50
CA ASN A 61 12.71 -4.62 -11.52
C ASN A 61 14.23 -4.85 -11.49
N ASN A 62 14.74 -5.23 -10.31
CA ASN A 62 16.15 -5.49 -10.04
C ASN A 62 16.53 -6.99 -10.03
N GLU A 63 15.61 -7.88 -10.40
CA GLU A 63 15.91 -9.33 -10.43
C GLU A 63 17.04 -9.66 -11.40
N VAL A 64 17.92 -10.56 -10.99
CA VAL A 64 19.02 -11.04 -11.83
C VAL A 64 18.59 -12.33 -12.54
N THR A 65 17.71 -12.18 -13.55
CA THR A 65 17.21 -13.32 -14.35
C THR A 65 17.40 -13.08 -15.85
N TYR A 66 17.58 -14.16 -16.62
CA TYR A 66 17.65 -14.07 -18.08
C TYR A 66 16.32 -13.59 -18.71
N VAL A 67 15.20 -13.96 -18.10
CA VAL A 67 13.85 -13.56 -18.56
C VAL A 67 13.69 -12.05 -18.43
N ARG A 68 14.04 -11.47 -17.28
CA ARG A 68 14.05 -10.02 -17.09
C ARG A 68 14.93 -9.33 -18.13
N LYS A 69 16.16 -9.84 -18.35
CA LYS A 69 17.08 -9.22 -19.33
C LYS A 69 16.55 -9.29 -20.75
N TYR A 70 15.87 -10.37 -21.11
CA TYR A 70 15.19 -10.49 -22.40
C TYR A 70 14.07 -9.44 -22.54
N HIS A 71 13.20 -9.29 -21.53
CA HIS A 71 12.15 -8.27 -21.54
C HIS A 71 12.73 -6.85 -21.61
N GLU A 72 13.78 -6.56 -20.87
CA GLU A 72 14.48 -5.27 -20.91
C GLU A 72 14.99 -4.96 -22.33
N ILE A 73 15.61 -5.92 -22.99
CA ILE A 73 16.12 -5.80 -24.37
C ILE A 73 14.96 -5.54 -25.34
N MET A 74 13.90 -6.34 -25.29
CA MET A 74 12.75 -6.21 -26.19
C MET A 74 12.03 -4.87 -25.98
N THR A 75 11.91 -4.43 -24.73
CA THR A 75 11.31 -3.14 -24.39
C THR A 75 12.16 -1.99 -24.90
N ALA A 76 13.51 -2.07 -24.77
CA ALA A 76 14.42 -1.04 -25.28
C ALA A 76 14.30 -0.84 -26.80
N LEU A 77 14.26 -1.94 -27.54
CA LEU A 77 14.07 -1.91 -29.01
C LEU A 77 12.71 -1.32 -29.42
N ASN A 78 11.65 -1.68 -28.67
CA ASN A 78 10.30 -1.24 -28.97
C ASN A 78 10.09 0.25 -28.64
N ILE A 79 10.64 0.76 -27.55
CA ILE A 79 10.52 2.16 -27.15
C ILE A 79 11.16 3.07 -28.18
N GLU A 80 12.41 2.81 -28.59
CA GLU A 80 13.08 3.65 -29.59
C GLU A 80 12.35 3.63 -30.94
N LYS A 81 11.89 2.44 -31.35
CA LYS A 81 11.10 2.29 -32.56
C LYS A 81 9.77 3.04 -32.50
N ALA A 82 9.09 3.01 -31.37
CA ALA A 82 7.81 3.69 -31.16
C ALA A 82 7.96 5.21 -31.28
N TYR A 83 8.90 5.81 -30.55
CA TYR A 83 9.15 7.25 -30.62
C TYR A 83 9.56 7.71 -32.02
N THR A 84 10.44 6.97 -32.70
CA THR A 84 10.86 7.28 -34.07
C THR A 84 9.69 7.21 -35.05
N LYS A 85 8.78 6.22 -34.88
CA LYS A 85 7.58 6.08 -35.70
C LYS A 85 6.60 7.25 -35.55
N GLU A 86 6.53 7.81 -34.34
CA GLU A 86 5.68 8.96 -34.01
C GLU A 86 6.32 10.31 -34.37
N GLY A 87 7.53 10.30 -34.94
CA GLY A 87 8.21 11.51 -35.40
C GLY A 87 9.05 12.23 -34.36
N TYR A 88 9.25 11.63 -33.17
CA TYR A 88 10.11 12.18 -32.14
C TYR A 88 11.58 11.76 -32.33
N ASP A 89 12.50 12.59 -31.86
CA ASP A 89 13.88 12.19 -31.65
C ASP A 89 13.97 11.28 -30.41
N ALA A 90 13.87 9.97 -30.65
CA ALA A 90 13.87 8.97 -29.60
C ALA A 90 15.07 9.09 -28.64
N LYS A 91 16.25 9.49 -29.17
CA LYS A 91 17.47 9.64 -28.36
C LYS A 91 17.36 10.78 -27.37
N LYS A 92 16.83 11.92 -27.81
CA LYS A 92 16.60 13.08 -26.92
C LYS A 92 15.60 12.77 -25.84
N VAL A 93 14.45 12.17 -26.17
CA VAL A 93 13.40 11.80 -25.21
C VAL A 93 13.93 10.80 -24.18
N ILE A 94 14.68 9.80 -24.62
CA ILE A 94 15.24 8.78 -23.72
C ILE A 94 16.31 9.36 -22.81
N LEU A 95 17.20 10.21 -23.33
CA LEU A 95 18.26 10.84 -22.55
C LEU A 95 17.67 11.79 -21.51
N GLU A 96 16.69 12.60 -21.89
CA GLU A 96 15.96 13.48 -20.97
C GLU A 96 15.33 12.69 -19.81
N ALA A 97 14.57 11.64 -20.15
CA ALA A 97 13.94 10.79 -19.15
C ALA A 97 14.97 10.11 -18.24
N TYR A 98 16.08 9.65 -18.78
CA TYR A 98 17.16 9.03 -18.03
C TYR A 98 17.77 10.01 -17.04
N LEU A 99 18.17 11.20 -17.48
CA LEU A 99 18.81 12.22 -16.66
C LEU A 99 17.89 12.77 -15.55
N ASN A 100 16.58 12.71 -15.75
CA ASN A 100 15.60 13.16 -14.76
C ASN A 100 15.17 12.07 -13.77
N THR A 101 15.40 10.79 -14.05
CA THR A 101 14.86 9.69 -13.23
C THR A 101 15.91 8.85 -12.51
N LEU A 102 17.20 8.95 -12.89
CA LEU A 102 18.22 8.12 -12.26
C LEU A 102 18.49 8.53 -10.80
N TYR A 103 18.78 7.53 -9.96
CA TYR A 103 19.13 7.75 -8.56
C TYR A 103 20.61 8.11 -8.39
N LEU A 104 20.91 9.25 -7.77
CA LEU A 104 22.24 9.85 -7.62
C LEU A 104 22.67 10.01 -6.15
N GLY A 105 22.20 9.14 -5.26
CA GLY A 105 22.57 9.19 -3.84
C GLY A 105 21.79 10.23 -3.04
N LYS A 106 21.88 10.18 -1.70
CA LYS A 106 21.24 11.14 -0.75
C LYS A 106 19.76 11.43 -1.00
N GLY A 107 19.02 10.49 -1.58
CA GLY A 107 17.63 10.70 -1.93
C GLY A 107 17.40 11.49 -3.23
N CYS A 108 18.46 11.81 -3.97
CA CYS A 108 18.37 12.58 -5.22
C CYS A 108 17.95 11.69 -6.39
N TYR A 109 16.87 12.04 -7.04
CA TYR A 109 16.45 11.52 -8.33
C TYR A 109 16.54 12.63 -9.37
N GLY A 110 17.34 12.38 -10.43
CA GLY A 110 17.61 13.31 -11.51
C GLY A 110 18.75 14.30 -11.23
N VAL A 111 19.31 14.82 -12.35
CA VAL A 111 20.52 15.66 -12.34
C VAL A 111 20.30 17.03 -11.69
N GLN A 112 19.10 17.60 -11.80
CA GLN A 112 18.77 18.88 -11.15
C GLN A 112 18.83 18.75 -9.62
N THR A 113 18.16 17.72 -9.08
CA THR A 113 18.18 17.49 -7.62
C THR A 113 19.59 17.20 -7.11
N ALA A 114 20.41 16.50 -7.90
CA ALA A 114 21.81 16.25 -7.58
C ALA A 114 22.63 17.54 -7.61
N ALA A 115 22.48 18.38 -8.62
CA ALA A 115 23.14 19.69 -8.71
C ALA A 115 22.85 20.59 -7.49
N GLU A 116 21.58 20.67 -7.11
CA GLU A 116 21.16 21.43 -5.94
C GLU A 116 21.71 20.84 -4.63
N THR A 117 21.69 19.49 -4.50
CA THR A 117 22.12 18.83 -3.26
C THR A 117 23.63 18.88 -3.06
N TYR A 118 24.41 18.63 -4.10
CA TYR A 118 25.86 18.54 -3.99
C TYR A 118 26.56 19.88 -4.12
N PHE A 119 26.08 20.75 -5.03
CA PHE A 119 26.73 22.01 -5.35
C PHE A 119 25.92 23.26 -5.01
N GLY A 120 24.66 23.11 -4.64
CA GLY A 120 23.75 24.24 -4.41
C GLY A 120 23.52 25.08 -5.68
N LYS A 121 23.61 24.47 -6.88
CA LYS A 121 23.53 25.11 -8.18
C LYS A 121 22.33 24.59 -8.98
N ASP A 122 21.80 25.42 -9.87
CA ASP A 122 20.98 24.90 -10.96
C ASP A 122 21.82 24.02 -11.88
N VAL A 123 21.24 22.99 -12.48
CA VAL A 123 21.98 22.08 -13.36
C VAL A 123 22.63 22.81 -14.54
N SER A 124 21.99 23.86 -15.05
CA SER A 124 22.49 24.71 -16.13
C SER A 124 23.76 25.50 -15.80
N GLU A 125 24.07 25.66 -14.50
CA GLU A 125 25.24 26.41 -14.01
C GLU A 125 26.47 25.52 -13.76
N LEU A 126 26.35 24.22 -13.96
CA LEU A 126 27.43 23.28 -13.66
C LEU A 126 28.52 23.32 -14.73
N ASN A 127 29.78 23.34 -14.27
CA ASN A 127 30.95 23.20 -15.14
C ASN A 127 31.29 21.73 -15.43
N VAL A 128 32.27 21.49 -16.30
CA VAL A 128 32.72 20.14 -16.72
C VAL A 128 33.07 19.25 -15.52
N ALA A 129 33.80 19.79 -14.54
CA ALA A 129 34.25 19.04 -13.35
C ALA A 129 33.05 18.60 -12.48
N GLU A 130 32.10 19.49 -12.28
CA GLU A 130 30.89 19.24 -11.51
C GLU A 130 29.96 18.25 -12.23
N CYS A 131 29.80 18.37 -13.55
CA CYS A 131 29.06 17.40 -14.38
C CYS A 131 29.67 15.99 -14.30
N ALA A 132 30.98 15.86 -14.45
CA ALA A 132 31.69 14.59 -14.34
C ALA A 132 31.61 13.99 -12.92
N THR A 133 31.59 14.85 -11.88
CA THR A 133 31.41 14.46 -10.48
C THR A 133 30.03 13.82 -10.25
N ILE A 134 28.96 14.41 -10.77
CA ILE A 134 27.60 13.86 -10.67
C ILE A 134 27.49 12.56 -11.48
N ALA A 135 28.01 12.53 -12.71
CA ALA A 135 27.98 11.32 -13.53
C ALA A 135 28.74 10.15 -12.86
N ALA A 136 29.78 10.41 -12.12
CA ALA A 136 30.55 9.40 -11.39
C ALA A 136 29.73 8.65 -10.32
N ILE A 137 28.61 9.20 -9.84
CA ILE A 137 27.79 8.59 -8.78
C ILE A 137 27.04 7.36 -9.29
N THR A 138 26.69 7.26 -10.56
CA THR A 138 25.74 6.31 -11.17
C THR A 138 25.95 4.84 -10.80
N LYS A 139 27.18 4.35 -10.80
CA LYS A 139 27.48 2.91 -10.68
C LYS A 139 27.14 2.33 -9.30
N TYR A 140 27.52 3.05 -8.25
CA TYR A 140 27.25 2.69 -6.86
C TYR A 140 27.06 3.97 -6.03
N PRO A 141 25.81 4.51 -5.97
CA PRO A 141 25.54 5.82 -5.39
C PRO A 141 26.05 6.04 -3.96
N TYR A 142 26.06 4.98 -3.15
CA TYR A 142 26.64 5.06 -1.81
C TYR A 142 28.17 5.16 -1.83
N SER A 143 28.84 4.32 -2.63
CA SER A 143 30.30 4.22 -2.65
C SER A 143 31.00 5.36 -3.40
N TYR A 144 30.27 6.03 -4.29
CA TYR A 144 30.76 7.17 -5.09
C TYR A 144 30.08 8.49 -4.74
N ASP A 145 29.43 8.58 -3.58
CA ASP A 145 28.92 9.84 -3.04
C ASP A 145 30.10 10.82 -2.82
N PRO A 146 30.11 12.00 -3.47
CA PRO A 146 31.28 12.89 -3.43
C PRO A 146 31.53 13.53 -2.06
N ILE A 147 30.50 13.60 -1.21
CA ILE A 147 30.59 14.15 0.15
C ILE A 147 31.08 13.08 1.14
N SER A 148 30.52 11.86 1.06
CA SER A 148 30.82 10.79 2.01
C SER A 148 32.06 9.98 1.62
N HIS A 149 32.36 9.89 0.32
CA HIS A 149 33.46 9.11 -0.25
C HIS A 149 34.23 9.88 -1.34
N PRO A 150 34.82 11.06 -1.02
CA PRO A 150 35.38 11.99 -2.01
C PRO A 150 36.49 11.37 -2.87
N GLU A 151 37.35 10.54 -2.28
CA GLU A 151 38.42 9.90 -3.03
C GLU A 151 37.92 8.90 -4.09
N ASN A 152 36.87 8.13 -3.77
CA ASN A 152 36.30 7.19 -4.70
C ASN A 152 35.60 7.92 -5.84
N ASN A 153 34.86 8.97 -5.51
CA ASN A 153 34.21 9.80 -6.52
C ASN A 153 35.26 10.47 -7.41
N ARG A 154 36.34 11.06 -6.85
CA ARG A 154 37.40 11.72 -7.61
C ARG A 154 38.09 10.79 -8.62
N LYS A 155 38.36 9.53 -8.22
CA LYS A 155 38.93 8.51 -9.13
C LYS A 155 37.99 8.22 -10.29
N ARG A 156 36.68 8.11 -10.01
CA ARG A 156 35.69 7.81 -11.03
C ARG A 156 35.35 9.03 -11.89
N MET A 157 35.34 10.24 -11.32
CA MET A 157 35.25 11.51 -12.03
C MET A 157 36.39 11.63 -13.06
N LYS A 158 37.63 11.37 -12.65
CA LYS A 158 38.80 11.33 -13.57
C LYS A 158 38.56 10.36 -14.71
N TYR A 159 38.07 9.15 -14.44
CA TYR A 159 37.73 8.17 -15.46
C TYR A 159 36.60 8.68 -16.40
N CYS A 160 35.59 9.39 -15.87
CA CYS A 160 34.57 10.02 -16.65
C CYS A 160 35.16 11.07 -17.62
N LEU A 161 36.01 11.94 -17.13
CA LEU A 161 36.71 12.95 -17.93
C LEU A 161 37.59 12.30 -19.03
N GLU A 162 38.32 11.21 -18.71
CA GLU A 162 39.10 10.42 -19.68
C GLU A 162 38.18 9.85 -20.79
N CYS A 163 36.99 9.38 -20.43
CA CYS A 163 35.99 8.95 -21.40
C CYS A 163 35.50 10.11 -22.28
N MET A 164 35.16 11.25 -21.68
CA MET A 164 34.73 12.44 -22.42
C MET A 164 35.80 12.93 -23.42
N LEU A 165 37.07 12.96 -22.99
CA LEU A 165 38.20 13.31 -23.85
C LEU A 165 38.35 12.30 -25.00
N SER A 166 38.30 11.00 -24.70
CA SER A 166 38.46 9.95 -25.72
C SER A 166 37.37 9.97 -26.80
N GLU A 167 36.14 10.40 -26.45
CA GLU A 167 35.01 10.55 -27.38
C GLU A 167 34.97 11.94 -28.04
N GLY A 168 35.91 12.84 -27.72
CA GLY A 168 36.00 14.18 -28.32
C GLY A 168 34.96 15.16 -27.82
N TYR A 169 34.32 14.88 -26.65
CA TYR A 169 33.34 15.78 -26.03
C TYR A 169 33.97 16.95 -25.28
N ILE A 170 35.22 16.80 -24.88
CA ILE A 170 36.05 17.87 -24.28
C ILE A 170 37.45 17.86 -24.90
N THR A 171 38.11 19.02 -24.87
CA THR A 171 39.47 19.18 -25.28
C THR A 171 40.46 18.74 -24.19
N GLN A 172 41.77 18.60 -24.53
CA GLN A 172 42.78 18.31 -23.54
C GLN A 172 42.90 19.44 -22.50
N GLU A 173 42.72 20.69 -22.90
CA GLU A 173 42.75 21.86 -22.02
C GLU A 173 41.59 21.81 -21.01
N GLU A 174 40.36 21.56 -21.45
CA GLU A 174 39.18 21.39 -20.57
C GLU A 174 39.33 20.20 -19.63
N PHE A 175 39.93 19.10 -20.09
CA PHE A 175 40.23 17.95 -19.22
C PHE A 175 41.18 18.34 -18.10
N ASP A 176 42.30 19.03 -18.42
CA ASP A 176 43.29 19.44 -17.46
C ASP A 176 42.76 20.47 -16.47
N GLU A 177 41.94 21.41 -16.93
CA GLU A 177 41.20 22.36 -16.10
C GLU A 177 40.22 21.66 -15.15
N ALA A 178 39.37 20.77 -15.66
CA ALA A 178 38.41 20.05 -14.88
C ALA A 178 39.07 19.12 -13.82
N LEU A 179 40.18 18.50 -14.18
CA LEU A 179 40.91 17.63 -13.26
C LEU A 179 41.52 18.43 -12.11
N ASN A 180 41.95 19.67 -12.33
CA ASN A 180 42.55 20.53 -11.31
C ASN A 180 41.51 21.45 -10.62
N TYR A 181 40.24 21.43 -11.04
CA TYR A 181 39.19 22.24 -10.47
C TYR A 181 38.96 21.85 -8.99
N GLU A 182 38.90 22.86 -8.12
CA GLU A 182 38.55 22.68 -6.72
C GLU A 182 37.02 22.61 -6.57
N LEU A 183 36.52 21.42 -6.28
CA LEU A 183 35.08 21.18 -6.08
C LEU A 183 34.64 21.73 -4.72
N VAL A 184 33.66 22.63 -4.74
CA VAL A 184 33.09 23.19 -3.53
C VAL A 184 31.67 22.58 -3.35
N PHE A 185 31.51 21.75 -2.33
CA PHE A 185 30.23 21.10 -2.01
C PHE A 185 29.45 21.91 -0.98
N THR A 186 28.14 21.70 -0.93
CA THR A 186 27.22 22.38 0.01
C THR A 186 27.58 22.22 1.49
N ASN A 187 28.37 21.20 1.85
CA ASN A 187 28.88 20.97 3.20
C ASN A 187 30.34 21.44 3.42
N SER A 188 30.96 22.05 2.42
CA SER A 188 32.34 22.58 2.55
C SER A 188 32.37 23.88 3.34
N GLU A 189 33.44 24.09 4.13
CA GLU A 189 33.61 25.35 4.88
C GLU A 189 33.71 26.59 3.97
N ASN A 190 34.16 26.40 2.73
CA ASN A 190 34.29 27.43 1.71
C ASN A 190 33.03 27.63 0.87
N TYR A 191 31.95 26.90 1.17
CA TYR A 191 30.67 27.09 0.46
C TYR A 191 30.03 28.41 0.87
N VAL A 192 29.92 29.33 -0.09
CA VAL A 192 29.20 30.59 0.09
C VAL A 192 27.90 30.52 -0.72
N GLU A 193 26.78 30.46 -0.04
CA GLU A 193 25.48 30.56 -0.69
C GLU A 193 25.33 31.99 -1.24
N SER A 194 25.22 32.15 -2.57
CA SER A 194 25.11 33.48 -3.21
C SER A 194 23.87 34.23 -2.68
N THR A 195 24.00 35.53 -2.51
CA THR A 195 22.90 36.44 -2.08
C THR A 195 21.69 36.31 -3.00
N ASP A 196 21.91 36.19 -4.31
CA ASP A 196 20.84 36.01 -5.30
C ASP A 196 20.10 34.68 -5.13
N LYS A 197 20.76 33.64 -4.56
CA LYS A 197 20.11 32.35 -4.26
C LYS A 197 19.40 32.33 -2.92
N LYS A 198 19.86 33.13 -1.95
CA LYS A 198 19.08 33.38 -0.73
C LYS A 198 17.78 34.07 -1.06
N ASP A 199 17.83 35.07 -1.94
CA ASP A 199 16.66 35.82 -2.40
C ASP A 199 15.75 34.94 -3.32
N ALA A 200 16.34 34.10 -4.20
CA ALA A 200 15.61 33.16 -5.02
C ALA A 200 15.03 31.99 -4.20
N LYS A 201 15.79 31.50 -3.19
CA LYS A 201 15.29 30.49 -2.24
C LYS A 201 14.21 31.08 -1.32
N GLN A 202 14.33 32.33 -0.97
CA GLN A 202 13.33 33.09 -0.20
C GLN A 202 12.12 33.41 -1.07
N LYS A 203 12.29 33.83 -2.33
CA LYS A 203 11.20 33.93 -3.32
C LYS A 203 10.56 32.60 -3.65
N LYS A 204 11.34 31.54 -3.93
CA LYS A 204 10.80 30.16 -4.10
C LYS A 204 10.14 29.64 -2.82
N LYS A 205 10.63 30.02 -1.64
CA LYS A 205 9.99 29.69 -0.37
C LYS A 205 8.71 30.48 -0.17
N GLU A 206 8.69 31.75 -0.52
CA GLU A 206 7.50 32.61 -0.52
C GLU A 206 6.52 32.23 -1.64
N GLU A 207 6.99 31.83 -2.83
CA GLU A 207 6.18 31.26 -3.90
C GLU A 207 5.66 29.85 -3.56
N ASN A 208 6.42 29.03 -2.84
CA ASN A 208 5.98 27.74 -2.33
C ASN A 208 5.12 27.86 -1.06
N GLU A 209 5.33 28.89 -0.24
CA GLU A 209 4.43 29.26 0.87
C GLU A 209 3.12 29.85 0.33
N ASN A 210 3.10 30.44 -0.87
CA ASN A 210 1.90 30.86 -1.60
C ASN A 210 1.31 29.76 -2.52
N LYS A 211 1.98 28.64 -2.77
CA LYS A 211 1.37 27.48 -3.40
C LYS A 211 0.58 26.74 -2.33
N GLU A 212 -0.72 26.84 -2.43
CA GLU A 212 -1.64 26.09 -1.58
C GLU A 212 -1.32 24.60 -1.63
N VAL A 213 -0.88 24.04 -0.50
CA VAL A 213 -0.61 22.61 -0.38
C VAL A 213 -1.95 21.90 -0.33
N GLN A 214 -2.27 21.22 -1.41
CA GLN A 214 -3.51 20.46 -1.55
C GLN A 214 -3.55 19.27 -0.58
N SER A 215 -4.75 18.82 -0.23
CA SER A 215 -4.94 17.64 0.62
C SER A 215 -4.41 16.36 -0.03
N PHE A 216 -4.20 15.29 0.74
CA PHE A 216 -3.92 13.96 0.18
C PHE A 216 -5.07 13.46 -0.70
N TYR A 217 -6.29 13.92 -0.44
CA TYR A 217 -7.44 13.57 -1.25
C TYR A 217 -7.33 14.14 -2.68
N VAL A 218 -6.94 15.40 -2.81
CA VAL A 218 -6.74 16.04 -4.13
C VAL A 218 -5.63 15.33 -4.92
N ASP A 219 -4.49 15.02 -4.27
CA ASP A 219 -3.42 14.25 -4.91
C ASP A 219 -3.91 12.86 -5.38
N PHE A 220 -4.75 12.21 -4.58
CA PHE A 220 -5.35 10.92 -4.94
C PHE A 220 -6.30 11.04 -6.13
N VAL A 221 -7.18 12.06 -6.15
CA VAL A 221 -8.07 12.34 -7.29
C VAL A 221 -7.27 12.53 -8.58
N ILE A 222 -6.26 13.39 -8.55
CA ILE A 222 -5.40 13.65 -9.72
C ILE A 222 -4.75 12.35 -10.21
N SER A 223 -4.20 11.55 -9.30
CA SER A 223 -3.55 10.29 -9.66
C SER A 223 -4.52 9.29 -10.27
N GLN A 224 -5.74 9.19 -9.73
CA GLN A 224 -6.77 8.31 -10.26
C GLN A 224 -7.27 8.77 -11.63
N VAL A 225 -7.56 10.07 -11.79
CA VAL A 225 -7.98 10.62 -13.10
C VAL A 225 -6.90 10.41 -14.17
N ILE A 226 -5.61 10.61 -13.84
CA ILE A 226 -4.51 10.30 -14.77
C ILE A 226 -4.54 8.83 -15.19
N SER A 227 -4.63 7.92 -14.22
CA SER A 227 -4.65 6.48 -14.48
C SER A 227 -5.85 6.07 -15.36
N ASP A 228 -7.03 6.58 -15.05
CA ASP A 228 -8.26 6.25 -15.76
C ASP A 228 -8.27 6.85 -17.19
N LEU A 229 -7.68 8.06 -17.39
CA LEU A 229 -7.46 8.64 -18.73
C LEU A 229 -6.48 7.80 -19.56
N MET A 230 -5.36 7.39 -18.95
CA MET A 230 -4.38 6.52 -19.62
C MET A 230 -5.02 5.19 -20.06
N GLU A 231 -5.83 4.59 -19.19
CA GLU A 231 -6.53 3.33 -19.48
C GLU A 231 -7.55 3.49 -20.62
N ARG A 232 -8.39 4.54 -20.55
CA ARG A 232 -9.46 4.80 -21.52
C ARG A 232 -8.92 5.17 -22.89
N GLU A 233 -7.96 6.12 -22.93
CA GLU A 233 -7.51 6.73 -24.18
C GLU A 233 -6.25 6.08 -24.74
N LYS A 234 -5.66 5.13 -23.99
CA LYS A 234 -4.38 4.47 -24.32
C LYS A 234 -3.24 5.48 -24.52
N CYS A 235 -3.29 6.59 -23.79
CA CYS A 235 -2.32 7.68 -23.84
C CYS A 235 -1.23 7.56 -22.77
N SER A 236 -0.16 8.34 -22.92
CA SER A 236 0.93 8.41 -21.96
C SER A 236 0.54 9.19 -20.70
N TYR A 237 1.33 9.02 -19.64
CA TYR A 237 1.19 9.81 -18.41
C TYR A 237 1.28 11.32 -18.68
N SER A 238 2.22 11.75 -19.54
CA SER A 238 2.40 13.15 -19.90
C SER A 238 1.17 13.74 -20.57
N GLU A 239 0.57 13.02 -21.52
CA GLU A 239 -0.65 13.45 -22.21
C GLU A 239 -1.85 13.51 -21.26
N ALA A 240 -2.05 12.49 -20.43
CA ALA A 240 -3.12 12.49 -19.42
C ALA A 240 -2.94 13.63 -18.41
N SER A 241 -1.72 13.85 -17.93
CA SER A 241 -1.38 14.95 -17.03
C SER A 241 -1.59 16.32 -17.69
N GLY A 242 -1.17 16.48 -18.95
CA GLY A 242 -1.38 17.69 -19.74
C GLY A 242 -2.87 18.05 -19.86
N LYS A 243 -3.74 17.06 -20.03
CA LYS A 243 -5.20 17.28 -20.07
C LYS A 243 -5.76 17.78 -18.75
N ILE A 244 -5.26 17.30 -17.62
CA ILE A 244 -5.69 17.78 -16.29
C ILE A 244 -5.29 19.23 -16.05
N TYR A 245 -4.03 19.58 -16.34
CA TYR A 245 -3.51 20.90 -15.99
C TYR A 245 -3.75 21.96 -17.09
N GLY A 246 -3.96 21.57 -18.33
CA GLY A 246 -4.14 22.49 -19.46
C GLY A 246 -5.40 22.27 -20.30
N GLY A 247 -6.10 21.15 -20.11
CA GLY A 247 -7.22 20.75 -20.97
C GLY A 247 -8.60 21.25 -20.55
N GLY A 248 -8.70 22.06 -19.49
CA GLY A 248 -9.99 22.62 -19.04
C GLY A 248 -10.97 21.59 -18.46
N LEU A 249 -10.46 20.44 -17.94
CA LEU A 249 -11.28 19.40 -17.35
C LEU A 249 -11.93 19.88 -16.04
N LYS A 250 -13.21 19.51 -15.84
CA LYS A 250 -13.95 19.72 -14.60
C LYS A 250 -14.07 18.36 -13.89
N ILE A 251 -13.51 18.25 -12.70
CA ILE A 251 -13.49 17.00 -11.91
C ILE A 251 -14.47 17.12 -10.76
N TYR A 252 -15.51 16.28 -10.74
CA TYR A 252 -16.51 16.23 -9.68
C TYR A 252 -16.10 15.19 -8.65
N THR A 253 -15.43 15.65 -7.60
CA THR A 253 -14.85 14.78 -6.56
C THR A 253 -15.90 14.13 -5.68
N ALA A 254 -15.55 12.97 -5.14
CA ALA A 254 -16.40 12.19 -4.22
C ALA A 254 -16.07 12.46 -2.74
N VAL A 255 -15.21 13.44 -2.44
CA VAL A 255 -14.80 13.81 -1.07
C VAL A 255 -16.00 14.22 -0.21
N ASP A 256 -15.91 13.91 1.07
CA ASP A 256 -16.69 14.55 2.12
C ASP A 256 -15.75 15.52 2.86
N LEU A 257 -15.97 16.82 2.69
CA LEU A 257 -15.06 17.84 3.22
C LEU A 257 -14.99 17.82 4.74
N ASP A 258 -16.12 17.62 5.42
CA ASP A 258 -16.17 17.60 6.88
C ASP A 258 -15.42 16.37 7.43
N ILE A 259 -15.56 15.22 6.77
CA ILE A 259 -14.84 13.99 7.15
C ILE A 259 -13.35 14.13 6.87
N GLN A 260 -12.98 14.72 5.73
CA GLN A 260 -11.57 14.94 5.38
C GLN A 260 -10.90 15.91 6.37
N GLU A 261 -11.57 16.99 6.75
CA GLU A 261 -11.07 17.97 7.74
C GLU A 261 -10.86 17.32 9.12
N ILE A 262 -11.83 16.52 9.59
CA ILE A 262 -11.70 15.77 10.85
C ILE A 262 -10.50 14.83 10.80
N LEU A 263 -10.33 14.11 9.68
CA LEU A 263 -9.23 13.18 9.48
C LEU A 263 -7.88 13.91 9.50
N GLU A 264 -7.75 15.01 8.79
CA GLU A 264 -6.54 15.83 8.76
C GLU A 264 -6.21 16.42 10.13
N ASP A 265 -7.20 16.94 10.86
CA ASP A 265 -6.99 17.49 12.21
C ASP A 265 -6.43 16.42 13.17
N VAL A 266 -6.98 15.21 13.18
CA VAL A 266 -6.49 14.12 14.05
C VAL A 266 -5.04 13.74 13.71
N TYR A 267 -4.68 13.72 12.43
CA TYR A 267 -3.34 13.35 11.98
C TYR A 267 -2.31 14.47 12.18
N VAL A 268 -2.71 15.71 12.05
CA VAL A 268 -1.84 16.89 12.31
C VAL A 268 -1.57 17.00 13.81
N ASN A 269 -2.60 16.91 14.65
CA ASN A 269 -2.48 17.04 16.10
C ASN A 269 -1.83 15.84 16.78
N LYS A 270 -1.85 14.67 16.14
CA LYS A 270 -1.22 13.42 16.62
C LYS A 270 -1.60 13.05 18.07
N LYS A 271 -2.80 13.43 18.54
CA LYS A 271 -3.22 13.17 19.92
C LYS A 271 -3.31 11.68 20.24
N ALA A 272 -3.80 10.88 19.30
CA ALA A 272 -3.92 9.44 19.41
C ALA A 272 -2.62 8.67 19.03
N PHE A 273 -1.53 9.36 18.70
CA PHE A 273 -0.26 8.76 18.33
C PHE A 273 0.61 8.50 19.57
N VAL A 274 1.13 7.28 19.68
CA VAL A 274 2.05 6.89 20.75
C VAL A 274 3.42 7.53 20.57
N ASP A 275 3.97 7.43 19.34
CA ASP A 275 5.19 8.14 18.93
C ASP A 275 4.80 9.29 18.01
N LYS A 276 4.84 10.52 18.55
CA LYS A 276 4.43 11.73 17.82
C LYS A 276 5.52 12.25 16.87
N LYS A 277 6.76 11.78 17.04
CA LYS A 277 7.92 12.28 16.30
C LYS A 277 8.16 11.50 15.02
N ASP A 278 8.34 10.19 15.12
CA ASP A 278 8.87 9.38 14.03
C ASP A 278 7.83 8.45 13.40
N ALA A 279 6.75 8.12 14.12
CA ALA A 279 5.75 7.22 13.60
C ALA A 279 4.97 7.82 12.44
N GLN A 280 4.66 6.96 11.48
CA GLN A 280 3.80 7.23 10.35
C GLN A 280 2.50 6.45 10.46
N SER A 281 1.51 6.93 9.74
CA SER A 281 0.21 6.28 9.66
C SER A 281 -0.49 6.70 8.37
N SER A 282 -1.39 5.86 7.90
CA SER A 282 -2.32 6.18 6.84
C SER A 282 -3.71 5.67 7.18
N MET A 283 -4.72 6.34 6.66
CA MET A 283 -6.12 5.95 6.84
C MET A 283 -6.91 6.23 5.57
N THR A 284 -7.78 5.29 5.22
CA THR A 284 -8.78 5.44 4.17
C THR A 284 -10.15 5.22 4.76
N ILE A 285 -11.11 6.08 4.41
CA ILE A 285 -12.51 5.99 4.83
C ILE A 285 -13.38 5.90 3.58
N MET A 286 -14.24 4.90 3.52
CA MET A 286 -15.14 4.65 2.38
C MET A 286 -16.57 4.41 2.83
N ASP A 287 -17.52 4.74 1.97
CA ASP A 287 -18.86 4.19 2.08
C ASP A 287 -18.93 2.75 1.51
N TYR A 288 -20.09 2.12 1.62
CA TYR A 288 -20.27 0.74 1.18
C TYR A 288 -20.58 0.59 -0.32
N LYS A 289 -20.42 1.66 -1.11
CA LYS A 289 -20.61 1.68 -2.57
C LYS A 289 -19.35 2.07 -3.34
N GLY A 290 -18.18 2.01 -2.69
CA GLY A 290 -16.90 2.27 -3.31
C GLY A 290 -16.45 3.73 -3.28
N ARG A 291 -17.25 4.65 -2.75
CA ARG A 291 -16.89 6.05 -2.62
C ARG A 291 -15.84 6.22 -1.52
N VAL A 292 -14.66 6.70 -1.89
CA VAL A 292 -13.66 7.17 -0.91
C VAL A 292 -14.08 8.54 -0.43
N VAL A 293 -14.51 8.64 0.82
CA VAL A 293 -14.99 9.90 1.40
C VAL A 293 -13.87 10.74 1.98
N ALA A 294 -12.81 10.10 2.51
CA ALA A 294 -11.62 10.75 3.01
C ALA A 294 -10.40 9.83 2.95
N ILE A 295 -9.21 10.41 2.80
CA ILE A 295 -7.94 9.67 2.75
C ILE A 295 -6.79 10.53 3.26
N ILE A 296 -5.85 9.91 4.00
CA ILE A 296 -4.63 10.56 4.45
C ILE A 296 -3.45 9.59 4.42
N GLY A 297 -2.30 10.08 3.95
CA GLY A 297 -1.11 9.26 3.70
C GLY A 297 0.06 9.48 4.64
N GLN A 298 -0.03 10.39 5.61
CA GLN A 298 1.05 10.59 6.59
C GLN A 298 0.57 11.20 7.90
N ALA A 299 1.38 11.02 8.93
CA ALA A 299 1.24 11.68 10.22
C ALA A 299 1.89 13.08 10.20
N GLY A 300 1.17 14.12 10.66
CA GLY A 300 1.61 15.51 10.67
C GLY A 300 1.15 16.31 9.47
N LYS A 301 1.56 17.59 9.43
CA LYS A 301 1.19 18.49 8.34
C LYS A 301 1.83 18.04 7.02
N LYS A 302 1.05 18.10 5.95
CA LYS A 302 1.55 17.87 4.59
C LYS A 302 2.34 19.09 4.12
N GLU A 303 3.57 18.87 3.64
CA GLU A 303 4.51 19.95 3.32
C GLU A 303 4.66 20.21 1.82
N GLY A 304 4.04 19.38 0.96
CA GLY A 304 4.14 19.53 -0.49
C GLY A 304 3.05 18.77 -1.23
N ASN A 305 2.85 19.12 -2.50
CA ASN A 305 1.91 18.43 -3.38
C ASN A 305 2.57 17.19 -3.98
N ARG A 306 1.75 16.14 -4.19
CA ARG A 306 2.14 14.88 -4.82
C ARG A 306 3.30 14.14 -4.12
N ILE A 307 3.41 14.33 -2.80
CA ILE A 307 4.33 13.55 -1.98
C ILE A 307 3.76 12.15 -1.72
N LEU A 308 4.60 11.25 -1.18
CA LEU A 308 4.24 9.86 -0.88
C LEU A 308 2.92 9.77 -0.10
N ASN A 309 1.91 9.18 -0.69
CA ASN A 309 0.65 8.84 -0.05
C ASN A 309 0.68 7.38 0.44
N ARG A 310 0.96 7.15 1.71
CA ARG A 310 1.04 5.77 2.25
C ARG A 310 -0.26 5.01 2.21
N ALA A 311 -1.38 5.69 2.00
CA ALA A 311 -2.68 5.03 1.85
C ALA A 311 -2.87 4.34 0.49
N THR A 312 -2.11 4.76 -0.53
CA THR A 312 -2.18 4.25 -1.91
C THR A 312 -0.85 3.65 -2.40
N ASP A 313 0.30 4.22 -1.97
CA ASP A 313 1.60 3.97 -2.60
C ASP A 313 2.55 3.14 -1.72
N SER A 314 2.17 2.85 -0.47
CA SER A 314 3.03 2.13 0.48
C SER A 314 2.32 0.89 1.05
N PRO A 315 2.34 -0.23 0.32
CA PRO A 315 1.80 -1.48 0.83
C PRO A 315 2.58 -1.94 2.06
N ARG A 316 1.86 -2.49 3.06
CA ARG A 316 2.41 -2.98 4.32
C ARG A 316 1.82 -4.33 4.67
N PRO A 317 2.58 -5.24 5.28
CA PRO A 317 2.06 -6.52 5.71
C PRO A 317 0.88 -6.34 6.67
N PRO A 318 -0.29 -6.96 6.39
CA PRO A 318 -1.53 -6.70 7.13
C PRO A 318 -1.59 -7.41 8.48
N GLY A 319 -0.72 -8.38 8.71
CA GLY A 319 -0.87 -9.26 9.86
C GLY A 319 -2.25 -9.92 9.90
N SER A 320 -2.81 -10.03 11.09
CA SER A 320 -4.10 -10.72 11.30
C SER A 320 -5.33 -10.05 10.67
N THR A 321 -5.23 -8.85 10.10
CA THR A 321 -6.37 -8.26 9.36
C THR A 321 -6.68 -8.99 8.07
N ILE A 322 -5.76 -9.80 7.56
CA ILE A 322 -6.04 -10.62 6.36
C ILE A 322 -7.03 -11.77 6.60
N LYS A 323 -7.10 -12.30 7.83
CA LYS A 323 -7.81 -13.55 8.16
C LYS A 323 -9.28 -13.60 7.75
N PRO A 324 -10.11 -12.55 7.99
CA PRO A 324 -11.48 -12.53 7.49
C PRO A 324 -11.57 -12.67 5.97
N LEU A 325 -10.63 -12.05 5.25
CA LEU A 325 -10.64 -11.99 3.78
C LEU A 325 -10.08 -13.28 3.14
N SER A 326 -9.01 -13.84 3.70
CA SER A 326 -8.28 -14.97 3.10
C SER A 326 -8.75 -16.34 3.55
N ALA A 327 -9.35 -16.44 4.76
CA ALA A 327 -9.69 -17.72 5.36
C ALA A 327 -11.18 -17.84 5.72
N TYR A 328 -11.66 -16.98 6.61
CA TYR A 328 -12.99 -17.17 7.20
C TYR A 328 -14.12 -16.90 6.19
N GLY A 329 -14.08 -15.78 5.47
CA GLY A 329 -15.11 -15.43 4.49
C GLY A 329 -15.25 -16.47 3.39
N PRO A 330 -14.18 -16.82 2.66
CA PRO A 330 -14.24 -17.86 1.65
C PRO A 330 -14.74 -19.21 2.16
N ALA A 331 -14.32 -19.62 3.37
CA ALA A 331 -14.72 -20.91 3.94
C ALA A 331 -16.19 -20.95 4.42
N ILE A 332 -16.74 -19.82 4.87
CA ILE A 332 -18.18 -19.71 5.16
C ILE A 332 -18.99 -19.65 3.86
N ASP A 333 -18.45 -19.00 2.86
CA ASP A 333 -19.13 -18.87 1.57
C ASP A 333 -19.29 -20.23 0.87
N SER A 334 -18.23 -21.04 0.88
CA SER A 334 -18.24 -22.41 0.35
C SER A 334 -19.03 -23.42 1.20
N GLY A 335 -19.43 -23.08 2.43
CA GLY A 335 -20.08 -23.99 3.35
C GLY A 335 -19.13 -24.96 4.08
N ASP A 336 -17.81 -24.81 3.94
CA ASP A 336 -16.82 -25.64 4.63
C ASP A 336 -16.85 -25.47 6.16
N ILE A 337 -17.20 -24.27 6.62
CA ILE A 337 -17.36 -23.93 8.04
C ILE A 337 -18.62 -23.09 8.29
N THR A 338 -19.11 -23.18 9.51
CA THR A 338 -20.19 -22.33 10.04
C THR A 338 -19.68 -21.54 11.23
N TRP A 339 -20.49 -20.64 11.78
CA TRP A 339 -20.21 -19.88 13.01
C TRP A 339 -19.67 -20.75 14.15
N SER A 340 -20.29 -21.89 14.38
CA SER A 340 -20.01 -22.77 15.51
C SER A 340 -19.14 -23.98 15.18
N SER A 341 -18.66 -24.12 13.95
CA SER A 341 -17.76 -25.19 13.56
C SER A 341 -16.54 -25.26 14.47
N LEU A 342 -16.21 -26.47 14.94
CA LEU A 342 -15.12 -26.71 15.89
C LEU A 342 -13.83 -27.07 15.15
N ILE A 343 -12.85 -26.19 15.19
CA ILE A 343 -11.53 -26.37 14.57
C ILE A 343 -10.48 -26.60 15.66
N LEU A 344 -9.54 -27.52 15.40
CA LEU A 344 -8.45 -27.83 16.32
C LEU A 344 -7.48 -26.65 16.45
N ASP A 345 -7.37 -26.07 17.65
CA ASP A 345 -6.36 -25.04 17.97
C ASP A 345 -5.01 -25.71 18.24
N LYS A 346 -4.29 -26.00 17.16
CA LYS A 346 -2.95 -26.60 17.19
C LYS A 346 -2.23 -26.29 15.89
N SER A 347 -0.92 -26.10 15.93
CA SER A 347 -0.09 -25.99 14.73
C SER A 347 -0.45 -27.08 13.70
N CYS A 348 -0.53 -26.71 12.43
CA CYS A 348 -0.98 -27.60 11.35
C CYS A 348 0.16 -28.05 10.40
N THR A 349 1.36 -27.51 10.59
CA THR A 349 2.54 -27.85 9.78
C THR A 349 3.83 -27.57 10.55
N THR A 350 4.97 -27.75 9.90
CA THR A 350 6.30 -27.36 10.40
C THR A 350 6.96 -26.39 9.43
N VAL A 351 7.63 -25.38 9.97
CA VAL A 351 8.46 -24.46 9.20
C VAL A 351 9.85 -24.44 9.86
N ASN A 352 10.89 -24.66 9.09
CA ASN A 352 12.27 -24.77 9.58
C ASN A 352 12.41 -25.75 10.77
N GLY A 353 11.75 -26.90 10.69
CA GLY A 353 11.79 -27.97 11.69
C GLY A 353 11.00 -27.68 12.98
N ARG A 354 10.28 -26.56 13.07
CA ARG A 354 9.47 -26.19 14.24
C ARG A 354 7.98 -26.22 13.91
N PRO A 355 7.11 -26.61 14.87
CA PRO A 355 5.66 -26.51 14.68
C PRO A 355 5.24 -25.08 14.29
N TRP A 356 4.29 -24.96 13.35
CA TRP A 356 3.81 -23.67 12.85
C TRP A 356 2.30 -23.75 12.54
N PRO A 357 1.55 -22.63 12.71
CA PRO A 357 1.96 -21.37 13.32
C PRO A 357 1.93 -21.39 14.85
N LYS A 358 2.51 -20.35 15.49
CA LYS A 358 2.27 -20.00 16.88
C LYS A 358 1.12 -19.00 16.98
N ASN A 359 0.33 -19.08 18.06
CA ASN A 359 -0.58 -18.02 18.45
C ASN A 359 0.18 -16.81 19.02
N TYR A 360 -0.48 -15.65 19.13
CA TYR A 360 0.11 -14.42 19.68
C TYR A 360 0.68 -14.61 21.08
N SER A 361 0.07 -15.46 21.91
CA SER A 361 0.57 -15.87 23.24
C SER A 361 1.90 -16.64 23.22
N GLY A 362 2.46 -16.93 22.04
CA GLY A 362 3.69 -17.69 21.88
C GLY A 362 3.52 -19.21 21.93
N ASN A 363 2.32 -19.73 22.24
CA ASN A 363 2.03 -21.15 22.26
C ASN A 363 1.66 -21.69 20.86
N TYR A 364 1.69 -23.01 20.71
CA TYR A 364 1.35 -23.71 19.47
C TYR A 364 -0.12 -24.13 19.41
N GLY A 365 -0.99 -23.48 20.16
CA GLY A 365 -2.39 -23.77 20.35
C GLY A 365 -2.69 -24.48 21.67
N SER A 366 -3.96 -24.51 22.05
CA SER A 366 -4.44 -25.16 23.29
C SER A 366 -4.45 -26.69 23.20
N GLY A 367 -4.36 -27.26 21.99
CA GLY A 367 -4.55 -28.67 21.72
C GLY A 367 -6.02 -29.13 21.74
N GLY A 368 -6.94 -28.25 22.12
CA GLY A 368 -8.39 -28.47 22.07
C GLY A 368 -9.04 -27.92 20.81
N LYS A 369 -10.35 -28.13 20.67
CA LYS A 369 -11.15 -27.51 19.60
C LYS A 369 -11.75 -26.20 20.09
N VAL A 370 -11.82 -25.21 19.20
CA VAL A 370 -12.45 -23.92 19.43
C VAL A 370 -13.46 -23.63 18.33
N THR A 371 -14.50 -22.87 18.61
CA THR A 371 -15.43 -22.42 17.59
C THR A 371 -14.76 -21.44 16.64
N VAL A 372 -15.19 -21.43 15.38
CA VAL A 372 -14.71 -20.51 14.36
C VAL A 372 -14.88 -19.05 14.82
N GLN A 373 -16.05 -18.71 15.39
CA GLN A 373 -16.30 -17.37 15.95
C GLN A 373 -15.30 -16.99 17.06
N ASN A 374 -15.08 -17.88 18.03
CA ASN A 374 -14.15 -17.60 19.13
C ASN A 374 -12.70 -17.45 18.63
N ALA A 375 -12.29 -18.29 17.67
CA ALA A 375 -10.98 -18.20 17.05
C ALA A 375 -10.77 -16.86 16.33
N LEU A 376 -11.80 -16.34 15.63
CA LEU A 376 -11.75 -15.04 14.98
C LEU A 376 -11.67 -13.90 15.99
N ALA A 377 -12.51 -13.91 17.04
CA ALA A 377 -12.52 -12.90 18.10
C ALA A 377 -11.16 -12.79 18.80
N ARG A 378 -10.56 -13.93 19.14
CA ARG A 378 -9.23 -14.04 19.77
C ARG A 378 -8.07 -13.89 18.78
N SER A 379 -8.37 -13.81 17.49
CA SER A 379 -7.35 -13.69 16.44
C SER A 379 -6.32 -14.83 16.44
N LEU A 380 -6.73 -16.08 16.75
CA LEU A 380 -5.83 -17.23 16.73
C LEU A 380 -5.17 -17.39 15.35
N ASN A 381 -3.92 -17.85 15.33
CA ASN A 381 -3.16 -18.08 14.09
C ASN A 381 -3.35 -19.51 13.56
N THR A 382 -3.51 -20.47 14.47
CA THR A 382 -3.61 -21.90 14.16
C THR A 382 -4.85 -22.24 13.35
N VAL A 383 -5.97 -21.58 13.63
CA VAL A 383 -7.26 -21.88 13.02
C VAL A 383 -7.34 -21.43 11.55
N PRO A 384 -7.04 -20.16 11.16
CA PRO A 384 -7.07 -19.78 9.75
C PRO A 384 -6.03 -20.52 8.90
N ALA A 385 -4.85 -20.85 9.46
CA ALA A 385 -3.87 -21.68 8.75
C ALA A 385 -4.41 -23.07 8.44
N ARG A 386 -5.17 -23.65 9.37
CA ARG A 386 -5.81 -24.95 9.18
C ARG A 386 -6.96 -24.86 8.18
N ILE A 387 -7.81 -23.84 8.26
CA ILE A 387 -8.90 -23.61 7.29
C ILE A 387 -8.33 -23.51 5.87
N ILE A 388 -7.30 -22.68 5.66
CA ILE A 388 -6.69 -22.55 4.33
C ILE A 388 -6.07 -23.86 3.87
N LYS A 389 -5.30 -24.53 4.74
CA LYS A 389 -4.56 -25.74 4.37
C LYS A 389 -5.46 -26.94 4.09
N GLU A 390 -6.50 -27.13 4.92
CA GLU A 390 -7.26 -28.39 4.97
C GLU A 390 -8.63 -28.30 4.28
N MET A 391 -9.14 -27.09 4.03
CA MET A 391 -10.50 -26.86 3.51
C MET A 391 -10.47 -26.13 2.16
N ILE A 392 -10.21 -24.81 2.15
CA ILE A 392 -10.33 -23.99 0.93
C ILE A 392 -9.13 -24.12 -0.03
N GLY A 393 -7.95 -24.46 0.45
CA GLY A 393 -6.72 -24.53 -0.34
C GLY A 393 -6.02 -23.18 -0.51
N VAL A 394 -4.68 -23.20 -0.53
CA VAL A 394 -3.81 -22.02 -0.62
C VAL A 394 -4.10 -21.21 -1.90
N ASN A 395 -4.15 -21.88 -3.05
CA ASN A 395 -4.35 -21.20 -4.34
C ASN A 395 -5.73 -20.54 -4.45
N ASN A 396 -6.78 -21.16 -3.92
CA ASN A 396 -8.12 -20.56 -3.93
C ASN A 396 -8.20 -19.34 -3.02
N SER A 397 -7.57 -19.39 -1.85
CA SER A 397 -7.44 -18.23 -0.96
C SER A 397 -6.70 -17.07 -1.64
N TYR A 398 -5.59 -17.34 -2.33
CA TYR A 398 -4.82 -16.34 -3.09
C TYR A 398 -5.65 -15.72 -4.22
N LYS A 399 -6.29 -16.55 -5.04
CA LYS A 399 -7.16 -16.10 -6.13
C LYS A 399 -8.35 -15.28 -5.65
N PHE A 400 -8.93 -15.65 -4.52
CA PHE A 400 -10.01 -14.87 -3.94
C PHE A 400 -9.55 -13.44 -3.61
N LEU A 401 -8.35 -13.28 -3.04
CA LEU A 401 -7.79 -11.95 -2.76
C LEU A 401 -7.50 -11.17 -4.05
N THR A 402 -6.87 -11.79 -5.03
CA THR A 402 -6.40 -11.09 -6.25
C THR A 402 -7.49 -10.90 -7.30
N GLU A 403 -8.30 -11.92 -7.56
CA GLU A 403 -9.27 -11.91 -8.65
C GLU A 403 -10.65 -11.38 -8.20
N LYS A 404 -11.04 -11.57 -6.91
CA LYS A 404 -12.34 -11.13 -6.38
C LYS A 404 -12.26 -9.84 -5.58
N LEU A 405 -11.25 -9.70 -4.73
CA LEU A 405 -11.10 -8.52 -3.87
C LEU A 405 -10.12 -7.48 -4.43
N GLY A 406 -9.58 -7.69 -5.64
CA GLY A 406 -8.81 -6.70 -6.38
C GLY A 406 -7.48 -6.27 -5.75
N PHE A 407 -6.85 -7.11 -4.92
CA PHE A 407 -5.52 -6.80 -4.39
C PHE A 407 -4.47 -6.88 -5.50
N THR A 408 -3.82 -5.78 -5.79
CA THR A 408 -2.82 -5.64 -6.86
C THR A 408 -1.38 -5.72 -6.38
N THR A 409 -1.17 -5.56 -5.09
CA THR A 409 0.16 -5.49 -4.47
C THR A 409 0.75 -6.85 -4.09
N LEU A 410 -0.07 -7.92 -4.11
CA LEU A 410 0.36 -9.27 -3.80
C LEU A 410 1.30 -9.83 -4.89
N LYS A 411 2.26 -10.65 -4.46
CA LYS A 411 3.25 -11.30 -5.33
C LYS A 411 3.00 -12.82 -5.36
N ASP A 412 3.54 -13.50 -6.38
CA ASP A 412 3.43 -14.96 -6.50
C ASP A 412 3.98 -15.68 -5.27
N THR A 413 5.00 -15.11 -4.62
CA THR A 413 5.56 -15.61 -3.34
C THR A 413 4.55 -15.60 -2.20
N ASP A 414 3.53 -14.74 -2.27
CA ASP A 414 2.46 -14.65 -1.28
C ASP A 414 1.39 -15.75 -1.47
N ASN A 415 1.42 -16.50 -2.58
CA ASN A 415 0.60 -17.70 -2.80
C ASN A 415 1.14 -18.88 -1.96
N SER A 416 1.17 -18.69 -0.66
CA SER A 416 1.68 -19.65 0.31
C SER A 416 0.97 -19.49 1.67
N LEU A 417 1.07 -20.51 2.51
CA LEU A 417 0.27 -20.56 3.73
C LEU A 417 0.57 -19.43 4.73
N PRO A 418 1.83 -19.02 4.98
CA PRO A 418 2.10 -17.94 5.95
C PRO A 418 1.53 -16.58 5.54
N PRO A 419 1.74 -16.05 4.33
CA PRO A 419 1.13 -14.79 3.91
C PRO A 419 -0.40 -14.79 4.05
N LEU A 420 -1.03 -15.86 3.56
CA LEU A 420 -2.50 -15.92 3.50
C LEU A 420 -3.15 -16.14 4.86
N SER A 421 -2.51 -16.85 5.79
CA SER A 421 -3.13 -17.18 7.08
C SER A 421 -2.82 -16.20 8.21
N ILE A 422 -1.66 -15.54 8.18
CA ILE A 422 -1.24 -14.62 9.26
C ILE A 422 -0.77 -13.24 8.74
N GLY A 423 -0.82 -13.02 7.42
CA GLY A 423 -0.47 -11.74 6.83
C GLY A 423 1.02 -11.44 6.75
N ALA A 424 1.88 -12.46 6.75
CA ALA A 424 3.33 -12.33 6.58
C ALA A 424 3.69 -12.19 5.09
N MET A 425 3.23 -11.11 4.47
CA MET A 425 3.32 -10.87 3.03
C MET A 425 4.63 -10.19 2.63
N THR A 426 5.04 -10.36 1.37
CA THR A 426 6.26 -9.80 0.80
C THR A 426 6.27 -8.27 0.88
N TYR A 427 5.22 -7.63 0.38
CA TYR A 427 5.00 -6.18 0.50
C TYR A 427 3.77 -5.86 1.33
N GLY A 428 2.72 -6.68 1.22
CA GLY A 428 1.44 -6.47 1.88
C GLY A 428 0.44 -5.70 1.01
N MET A 429 -0.37 -4.85 1.62
CA MET A 429 -1.44 -4.12 0.98
C MET A 429 -1.57 -2.69 1.51
N THR A 430 -2.27 -1.85 0.77
CA THR A 430 -2.55 -0.46 1.14
C THR A 430 -3.81 -0.36 2.02
N THR A 431 -3.98 0.78 2.72
CA THR A 431 -5.23 1.03 3.45
C THR A 431 -6.42 1.20 2.51
N LEU A 432 -6.20 1.67 1.28
CA LEU A 432 -7.23 1.76 0.26
C LEU A 432 -7.76 0.38 -0.14
N GLU A 433 -6.86 -0.54 -0.51
CA GLU A 433 -7.23 -1.91 -0.89
C GLU A 433 -7.91 -2.66 0.26
N MET A 434 -7.36 -2.52 1.48
CA MET A 434 -7.92 -3.15 2.68
C MET A 434 -9.36 -2.65 2.94
N THR A 435 -9.58 -1.33 2.86
CA THR A 435 -10.89 -0.72 3.09
C THR A 435 -11.90 -1.21 2.05
N ALA A 436 -11.53 -1.20 0.77
CA ALA A 436 -12.41 -1.65 -0.31
C ALA A 436 -12.82 -3.13 -0.15
N ALA A 437 -11.86 -4.00 0.18
CA ALA A 437 -12.13 -5.42 0.39
C ALA A 437 -13.11 -5.67 1.55
N TYR A 438 -12.89 -5.00 2.68
CA TYR A 438 -13.75 -5.18 3.86
C TYR A 438 -15.16 -4.58 3.72
N CYS A 439 -15.34 -3.56 2.87
CA CYS A 439 -16.66 -3.00 2.58
C CYS A 439 -17.63 -4.06 2.10
N SER A 440 -17.17 -5.13 1.46
CA SER A 440 -18.01 -6.25 1.02
C SER A 440 -18.79 -6.90 2.17
N TYR A 441 -18.27 -6.93 3.38
CA TYR A 441 -18.96 -7.48 4.53
C TYR A 441 -20.02 -6.55 5.15
N GLY A 442 -20.04 -5.28 4.74
CA GLY A 442 -21.03 -4.30 5.20
C GLY A 442 -22.16 -4.01 4.21
N ASN A 443 -22.10 -4.59 3.00
CA ASN A 443 -23.00 -4.25 1.90
C ASN A 443 -23.63 -5.45 1.18
N GLY A 444 -23.69 -6.60 1.82
CA GLY A 444 -24.25 -7.82 1.24
C GLY A 444 -23.34 -8.55 0.26
N GLY A 445 -22.02 -8.44 0.45
CA GLY A 445 -21.04 -9.25 -0.26
C GLY A 445 -20.56 -8.70 -1.59
N LYS A 446 -20.76 -7.40 -1.86
CA LYS A 446 -20.34 -6.77 -3.11
C LYS A 446 -18.99 -6.03 -2.94
N TYR A 447 -18.05 -6.31 -3.84
CA TYR A 447 -16.85 -5.52 -4.00
C TYR A 447 -17.08 -4.38 -4.98
N PHE A 448 -16.72 -3.17 -4.58
CA PHE A 448 -16.74 -1.98 -5.42
C PHE A 448 -15.31 -1.48 -5.61
N LYS A 449 -14.90 -1.26 -6.86
CA LYS A 449 -13.62 -0.58 -7.13
C LYS A 449 -13.65 0.80 -6.47
N PRO A 450 -12.65 1.17 -5.65
CA PRO A 450 -12.64 2.47 -5.00
C PRO A 450 -12.59 3.62 -6.01
N TYR A 451 -13.36 4.68 -5.75
CA TYR A 451 -13.34 5.87 -6.58
C TYR A 451 -13.32 7.15 -5.73
N SER A 452 -12.56 8.15 -6.22
CA SER A 452 -12.38 9.46 -5.58
C SER A 452 -13.14 10.58 -6.29
N TYR A 453 -13.74 10.30 -7.43
CA TYR A 453 -14.53 11.26 -8.21
C TYR A 453 -15.73 10.56 -8.84
N TYR A 454 -16.83 11.30 -8.96
CA TYR A 454 -18.04 10.80 -9.62
C TYR A 454 -17.90 10.81 -11.15
N LYS A 455 -17.47 11.93 -11.70
CA LYS A 455 -17.28 12.12 -13.14
C LYS A 455 -16.22 13.19 -13.44
N VAL A 456 -15.70 13.15 -14.65
CA VAL A 456 -14.89 14.20 -15.25
C VAL A 456 -15.58 14.64 -16.54
N THR A 457 -15.71 15.96 -16.75
CA THR A 457 -16.22 16.53 -17.99
C THR A 457 -15.16 17.44 -18.62
N ASP A 458 -15.26 17.65 -19.93
CA ASP A 458 -14.45 18.64 -20.63
C ASP A 458 -15.02 20.06 -20.50
N SER A 459 -14.48 21.01 -21.25
CA SER A 459 -14.91 22.42 -21.26
C SER A 459 -16.33 22.62 -21.81
N ASN A 460 -16.85 21.67 -22.58
CA ASN A 460 -18.19 21.67 -23.16
C ASN A 460 -19.21 20.90 -22.31
N ASP A 461 -18.81 20.47 -21.11
CA ASP A 461 -19.58 19.62 -20.18
C ASP A 461 -19.85 18.19 -20.70
N GLU A 462 -19.14 17.73 -21.75
CA GLU A 462 -19.21 16.35 -22.20
C GLU A 462 -18.46 15.41 -21.24
N ILE A 463 -19.07 14.23 -20.96
CA ILE A 463 -18.52 13.28 -19.98
C ILE A 463 -17.27 12.59 -20.55
N VAL A 464 -16.13 12.85 -19.93
CA VAL A 464 -14.85 12.21 -20.24
C VAL A 464 -14.66 10.92 -19.43
N LEU A 465 -14.93 10.91 -18.12
CA LEU A 465 -14.88 9.74 -17.24
C LEU A 465 -16.14 9.70 -16.37
N ASP A 466 -16.62 8.50 -16.04
CA ASP A 466 -17.84 8.32 -15.24
C ASP A 466 -17.73 7.10 -14.32
N ASN A 467 -17.81 7.33 -13.01
CA ASN A 467 -17.83 6.31 -11.95
C ASN A 467 -19.24 6.15 -11.33
N THR A 468 -20.26 6.87 -11.81
CA THR A 468 -21.60 6.86 -11.21
C THR A 468 -22.34 5.52 -11.42
N ASN A 469 -21.94 4.75 -12.42
CA ASN A 469 -22.56 3.47 -12.78
C ASN A 469 -21.86 2.24 -12.16
N ASN A 470 -21.10 2.42 -11.09
CA ASN A 470 -20.42 1.32 -10.41
C ASN A 470 -21.45 0.45 -9.65
N SER A 471 -21.77 -0.73 -10.19
CA SER A 471 -22.77 -1.67 -9.61
C SER A 471 -22.18 -2.62 -8.55
N GLY A 472 -20.87 -2.68 -8.46
CA GLY A 472 -20.15 -3.66 -7.65
C GLY A 472 -20.23 -5.10 -8.21
N GLU A 473 -19.29 -5.92 -7.83
CA GLU A 473 -19.24 -7.35 -8.16
C GLU A 473 -19.56 -8.18 -6.92
N GLN A 474 -20.47 -9.17 -7.02
CA GLN A 474 -20.75 -10.09 -5.92
C GLN A 474 -19.53 -11.01 -5.71
N VAL A 475 -18.87 -10.89 -4.55
CA VAL A 475 -17.65 -11.65 -4.23
C VAL A 475 -17.86 -12.75 -3.20
N VAL A 476 -18.85 -12.58 -2.33
CA VAL A 476 -19.38 -13.61 -1.43
C VAL A 476 -20.90 -13.45 -1.37
N SER A 477 -21.64 -14.50 -0.97
CA SER A 477 -23.08 -14.41 -0.78
C SER A 477 -23.47 -13.36 0.28
N ALA A 478 -24.67 -12.82 0.19
CA ALA A 478 -25.17 -11.86 1.14
C ALA A 478 -25.24 -12.44 2.57
N GLU A 479 -25.60 -13.71 2.68
CA GLU A 479 -25.60 -14.49 3.92
C GLU A 479 -24.19 -14.56 4.53
N THR A 480 -23.18 -14.86 3.71
CA THR A 480 -21.78 -14.90 4.16
C THR A 480 -21.31 -13.54 4.65
N ALA A 481 -21.65 -12.47 3.92
CA ALA A 481 -21.28 -11.12 4.32
C ALA A 481 -21.89 -10.74 5.68
N ASP A 482 -23.18 -11.02 5.88
CA ASP A 482 -23.86 -10.74 7.15
C ASP A 482 -23.30 -11.59 8.29
N ILE A 483 -23.06 -12.89 8.09
CA ILE A 483 -22.43 -13.77 9.09
C ILE A 483 -21.03 -13.27 9.45
N MET A 484 -20.21 -12.91 8.48
CA MET A 484 -18.88 -12.37 8.73
C MET A 484 -18.91 -11.06 9.48
N ARG A 485 -19.85 -10.16 9.16
CA ARG A 485 -20.07 -8.92 9.90
C ARG A 485 -20.42 -9.20 11.35
N GLU A 486 -21.40 -10.07 11.62
CA GLU A 486 -21.78 -10.46 12.96
C GLU A 486 -20.62 -11.12 13.73
N MET A 487 -19.83 -12.00 13.08
CA MET A 487 -18.63 -12.56 13.68
C MET A 487 -17.61 -11.49 14.07
N MET A 488 -17.36 -10.52 13.19
CA MET A 488 -16.40 -9.45 13.45
C MET A 488 -16.90 -8.44 14.49
N LYS A 489 -18.21 -8.31 14.73
CA LYS A 489 -18.75 -7.57 15.88
C LYS A 489 -18.25 -8.18 17.19
N THR A 490 -18.05 -9.50 17.26
CA THR A 490 -17.52 -10.16 18.46
C THR A 490 -16.06 -9.84 18.74
N VAL A 491 -15.30 -9.34 17.77
CA VAL A 491 -13.93 -8.81 18.01
C VAL A 491 -13.96 -7.57 18.92
N ILE A 492 -15.05 -6.79 18.83
CA ILE A 492 -15.27 -5.58 19.64
C ILE A 492 -16.00 -5.90 20.95
N THR A 493 -17.03 -6.74 20.91
CA THR A 493 -17.98 -6.92 22.01
C THR A 493 -17.61 -8.05 22.98
N SER A 494 -16.94 -9.10 22.49
CA SER A 494 -16.56 -10.24 23.33
C SER A 494 -15.49 -9.88 24.36
N SER A 495 -15.57 -10.49 25.56
CA SER A 495 -14.55 -10.36 26.62
C SER A 495 -13.15 -10.76 26.17
N VAL A 496 -13.04 -11.69 25.21
CA VAL A 496 -11.79 -12.17 24.61
C VAL A 496 -11.43 -11.48 23.29
N GLY A 497 -12.24 -10.51 22.85
CA GLY A 497 -12.07 -9.81 21.58
C GLY A 497 -10.84 -8.91 21.56
N THR A 498 -10.02 -9.04 20.52
CA THR A 498 -8.77 -8.25 20.37
C THR A 498 -9.01 -6.77 20.05
N GLY A 499 -10.21 -6.40 19.65
CA GLY A 499 -10.64 -5.04 19.33
C GLY A 499 -11.46 -4.36 20.43
N ARG A 500 -11.57 -4.96 21.61
CA ARG A 500 -12.34 -4.41 22.72
C ARG A 500 -11.88 -2.99 23.07
N GLY A 501 -12.84 -2.07 23.16
CA GLY A 501 -12.57 -0.65 23.46
C GLY A 501 -12.29 0.24 22.25
N TYR A 502 -12.29 -0.31 21.02
CA TYR A 502 -12.13 0.48 19.79
C TYR A 502 -13.43 0.69 19.01
N GLY A 503 -14.56 0.24 19.53
CA GLY A 503 -15.88 0.48 18.92
C GLY A 503 -16.24 1.97 18.88
N VAL A 504 -17.13 2.32 17.98
CA VAL A 504 -17.67 3.67 17.83
C VAL A 504 -18.84 3.86 18.78
N ASN A 505 -18.82 4.93 19.57
CA ASN A 505 -19.81 5.21 20.59
C ASN A 505 -21.23 5.33 19.98
N GLY A 506 -22.18 4.51 20.49
CA GLY A 506 -23.55 4.53 20.06
C GLY A 506 -23.81 3.83 18.71
N PHE A 507 -22.79 3.24 18.08
CA PHE A 507 -22.97 2.53 16.81
C PHE A 507 -22.42 1.10 16.87
N GLU A 508 -23.10 0.18 16.24
CA GLU A 508 -22.56 -1.13 15.97
C GLU A 508 -21.24 -0.99 15.22
N THR A 509 -20.24 -1.77 15.66
CA THR A 509 -18.93 -1.77 15.02
C THR A 509 -18.47 -3.20 14.78
N PHE A 510 -18.14 -3.55 13.55
CA PHE A 510 -17.45 -4.78 13.22
C PHE A 510 -16.00 -4.46 12.84
N ALA A 511 -15.06 -5.25 13.30
CA ALA A 511 -13.65 -4.90 13.09
C ALA A 511 -12.70 -6.11 13.17
N LYS A 512 -11.47 -5.87 12.73
CA LYS A 512 -10.34 -6.77 12.90
C LYS A 512 -9.06 -6.01 13.20
N THR A 513 -8.32 -6.47 14.19
CA THR A 513 -6.98 -5.97 14.53
C THR A 513 -5.91 -6.72 13.76
N GLY A 514 -4.82 -6.05 13.41
CA GLY A 514 -3.62 -6.62 12.80
C GLY A 514 -2.35 -6.21 13.55
N THR A 515 -1.43 -7.15 13.63
CA THR A 515 -0.09 -6.95 14.19
C THR A 515 0.85 -7.88 13.43
N THR A 516 1.96 -7.35 12.93
CA THR A 516 3.02 -8.16 12.31
C THR A 516 4.03 -8.63 13.34
N ASP A 517 4.88 -9.57 12.93
CA ASP A 517 5.98 -10.07 13.75
C ASP A 517 6.89 -8.91 14.22
N ASP A 518 7.44 -9.04 15.43
CA ASP A 518 8.23 -8.00 16.11
C ASP A 518 7.49 -6.67 16.28
N TYR A 519 6.16 -6.68 16.15
CA TYR A 519 5.31 -5.48 16.32
C TYR A 519 5.68 -4.30 15.41
N LYS A 520 6.13 -4.56 14.18
CA LYS A 520 6.59 -3.51 13.24
C LYS A 520 5.45 -2.74 12.59
N ASP A 521 4.31 -3.40 12.39
CA ASP A 521 3.10 -2.80 11.84
C ASP A 521 1.90 -3.07 12.75
N ARG A 522 1.06 -2.07 12.92
CA ARG A 522 -0.24 -2.16 13.60
C ARG A 522 -1.32 -1.77 12.62
N TRP A 523 -2.35 -2.61 12.56
CA TRP A 523 -3.50 -2.40 11.71
C TRP A 523 -4.78 -2.43 12.53
N PHE A 524 -5.74 -1.64 12.08
CA PHE A 524 -7.12 -1.72 12.50
C PHE A 524 -8.02 -1.50 11.29
N ALA A 525 -8.93 -2.43 11.02
CA ALA A 525 -9.92 -2.34 9.96
C ALA A 525 -11.29 -2.49 10.62
N GLY A 526 -12.15 -1.49 10.51
CA GLY A 526 -13.44 -1.47 11.18
C GLY A 526 -14.49 -0.64 10.47
N GLY A 527 -15.77 -1.00 10.65
CA GLY A 527 -16.90 -0.33 10.02
C GLY A 527 -18.10 -0.19 10.94
N THR A 528 -18.88 0.84 10.65
CA THR A 528 -20.20 1.15 11.22
C THR A 528 -21.24 1.05 10.11
N PRO A 529 -22.54 1.20 10.35
CA PRO A 529 -23.54 1.25 9.28
C PRO A 529 -23.38 2.37 8.25
N TYR A 530 -22.49 3.33 8.50
CA TYR A 530 -22.22 4.46 7.59
C TYR A 530 -20.96 4.29 6.77
N TYR A 531 -19.83 3.96 7.42
CA TYR A 531 -18.51 3.99 6.82
C TYR A 531 -17.67 2.82 7.29
N PHE A 532 -16.76 2.39 6.43
CA PHE A 532 -15.65 1.51 6.79
C PHE A 532 -14.32 2.26 6.68
N ALA A 533 -13.42 1.97 7.59
CA ALA A 533 -12.10 2.56 7.57
C ALA A 533 -11.00 1.55 7.94
N SER A 534 -9.87 1.66 7.25
CA SER A 534 -8.65 0.93 7.60
C SER A 534 -7.55 1.91 7.98
N VAL A 535 -6.85 1.60 9.05
CA VAL A 535 -5.71 2.36 9.57
C VAL A 535 -4.49 1.47 9.64
N TRP A 536 -3.39 1.94 9.07
CA TRP A 536 -2.04 1.43 9.31
C TRP A 536 -1.27 2.40 10.19
N TYR A 537 -0.46 1.88 11.11
CA TYR A 537 0.46 2.62 11.96
C TYR A 537 1.80 1.89 12.04
N GLY A 538 2.90 2.60 11.81
CA GLY A 538 4.24 2.02 11.82
C GLY A 538 5.33 3.05 11.51
N TYR A 539 6.40 2.59 10.89
CA TYR A 539 7.53 3.42 10.50
C TYR A 539 7.93 3.14 9.06
N ASP A 540 8.45 4.14 8.35
CA ASP A 540 8.94 3.97 6.98
C ASP A 540 10.05 2.93 6.90
N LYS A 541 11.00 2.99 7.82
CA LYS A 541 11.96 1.93 8.08
C LYS A 541 11.42 1.07 9.21
N PRO A 542 10.97 -0.18 8.95
CA PRO A 542 10.32 -1.01 9.94
C PRO A 542 11.13 -1.16 11.22
N LYS A 543 10.56 -0.75 12.35
CA LYS A 543 11.11 -0.95 13.70
C LYS A 543 9.97 -1.31 14.67
N THR A 544 10.29 -1.94 15.79
CA THR A 544 9.32 -2.34 16.82
C THR A 544 8.54 -1.15 17.37
N ILE A 545 7.22 -1.25 17.39
CA ILE A 545 6.30 -0.28 17.97
C ILE A 545 6.11 -0.64 19.46
N ASN A 546 6.67 0.18 20.33
CA ASN A 546 6.51 0.03 21.79
C ASN A 546 5.20 0.71 22.23
N ALA A 547 4.11 -0.04 22.25
CA ALA A 547 2.80 0.43 22.68
C ALA A 547 2.05 -0.64 23.47
N SER A 548 1.40 -0.25 24.55
CA SER A 548 0.53 -1.12 25.34
C SER A 548 -0.85 -1.35 24.72
N SER A 549 -1.29 -0.42 23.86
CA SER A 549 -2.53 -0.49 23.07
C SER A 549 -2.23 -0.75 21.59
N ASN A 550 -3.27 -0.84 20.76
CA ASN A 550 -3.12 -0.80 19.30
C ASN A 550 -3.29 0.66 18.81
N PRO A 551 -2.19 1.36 18.44
CA PRO A 551 -2.28 2.76 18.02
C PRO A 551 -3.18 2.99 16.81
N ALA A 552 -3.26 2.02 15.88
CA ALA A 552 -4.18 2.10 14.73
C ALA A 552 -5.65 2.06 15.20
N GLY A 553 -5.95 1.28 16.23
CA GLY A 553 -7.28 1.26 16.84
C GLY A 553 -7.61 2.55 17.59
N ASP A 554 -6.63 3.15 18.27
CA ASP A 554 -6.81 4.44 18.96
C ASP A 554 -7.10 5.57 17.96
N ILE A 555 -6.38 5.61 16.82
CA ILE A 555 -6.61 6.58 15.73
C ILE A 555 -7.99 6.35 15.11
N TYR A 556 -8.33 5.09 14.78
CA TYR A 556 -9.65 4.74 14.25
C TYR A 556 -10.76 5.25 15.15
N ARG A 557 -10.70 4.93 16.45
CA ARG A 557 -11.72 5.33 17.42
C ARG A 557 -11.85 6.86 17.52
N GLU A 558 -10.74 7.59 17.56
CA GLU A 558 -10.76 9.05 17.64
C GLU A 558 -11.43 9.66 16.40
N VAL A 559 -11.02 9.27 15.19
CA VAL A 559 -11.58 9.77 13.94
C VAL A 559 -13.05 9.41 13.81
N MET A 560 -13.38 8.12 13.98
CA MET A 560 -14.74 7.65 13.75
C MET A 560 -15.75 8.18 14.78
N ASN A 561 -15.37 8.35 16.03
CA ASN A 561 -16.24 8.97 17.02
C ASN A 561 -16.54 10.44 16.68
N ARG A 562 -15.58 11.17 16.15
CA ARG A 562 -15.80 12.57 15.73
C ARG A 562 -16.72 12.65 14.52
N ILE A 563 -16.53 11.78 13.53
CA ILE A 563 -17.38 11.71 12.34
C ILE A 563 -18.83 11.36 12.73
N HIS A 564 -19.02 10.43 13.67
CA HIS A 564 -20.34 9.93 14.04
C HIS A 564 -21.10 10.78 15.06
N LYS A 565 -20.46 11.84 15.61
CA LYS A 565 -21.01 12.63 16.72
C LYS A 565 -22.42 13.15 16.47
N ASN A 566 -22.72 13.54 15.23
CA ASN A 566 -24.01 14.14 14.85
C ASN A 566 -24.80 13.27 13.86
N LEU A 567 -24.34 12.06 13.58
CA LEU A 567 -25.08 11.16 12.68
C LEU A 567 -26.25 10.52 13.43
N PRO A 568 -27.40 10.35 12.76
CA PRO A 568 -28.53 9.59 13.31
C PRO A 568 -28.13 8.15 13.65
N GLN A 569 -28.78 7.56 14.62
CA GLN A 569 -28.62 6.13 14.90
C GLN A 569 -29.05 5.32 13.66
N LYS A 570 -28.25 4.35 13.29
CA LYS A 570 -28.52 3.45 12.17
C LYS A 570 -27.98 2.07 12.52
N GLU A 571 -28.72 1.03 12.16
CA GLU A 571 -28.29 -0.37 12.26
C GLU A 571 -27.84 -0.87 10.89
N PHE A 572 -27.10 -1.97 10.86
CA PHE A 572 -26.78 -2.64 9.60
C PHE A 572 -28.03 -3.31 9.04
N GLU A 573 -28.27 -3.11 7.75
CA GLU A 573 -29.32 -3.83 7.03
C GLU A 573 -28.94 -5.31 6.91
N ALA A 574 -29.91 -6.20 7.12
CA ALA A 574 -29.78 -7.61 6.79
C ALA A 574 -29.94 -7.75 5.26
N ASN A 575 -28.90 -8.27 4.61
CA ASN A 575 -28.87 -8.42 3.16
C ASN A 575 -29.16 -9.86 2.72
N GLY A 576 -28.81 -10.82 3.57
CA GLY A 576 -28.97 -12.26 3.34
C GLY A 576 -30.01 -12.91 4.23
N ASN A 577 -30.44 -14.12 3.84
CA ASN A 577 -31.36 -14.94 4.64
C ASN A 577 -30.60 -15.69 5.73
N ILE A 578 -30.27 -14.99 6.84
CA ILE A 578 -29.58 -15.57 7.99
C ILE A 578 -30.51 -15.71 9.18
N VAL A 579 -30.25 -16.72 10.00
CA VAL A 579 -31.02 -17.02 11.21
C VAL A 579 -30.14 -17.12 12.44
N LYS A 580 -30.64 -16.60 13.54
CA LYS A 580 -30.02 -16.69 14.87
C LYS A 580 -30.45 -17.97 15.55
N LYS A 581 -29.53 -18.85 15.96
CA LYS A 581 -29.81 -20.14 16.58
C LYS A 581 -28.89 -20.40 17.76
N TYR A 582 -29.40 -21.16 18.74
CA TYR A 582 -28.57 -21.68 19.83
C TYR A 582 -27.74 -22.87 19.35
N TYR A 583 -26.52 -22.97 19.81
CA TYR A 583 -25.65 -24.10 19.53
C TYR A 583 -24.93 -24.61 20.78
N CYS A 584 -24.54 -25.88 20.74
CA CYS A 584 -23.76 -26.53 21.77
C CYS A 584 -22.28 -26.19 21.60
N PRO A 585 -21.59 -25.53 22.56
CA PRO A 585 -20.19 -25.14 22.44
C PRO A 585 -19.24 -26.35 22.43
N TYR A 586 -19.71 -27.54 22.86
CA TYR A 586 -18.89 -28.77 22.90
C TYR A 586 -18.81 -29.51 21.57
N CYS A 587 -19.85 -29.41 20.72
CA CYS A 587 -19.86 -30.10 19.44
C CYS A 587 -20.15 -29.21 18.23
N GLY A 588 -20.45 -27.93 18.44
CA GLY A 588 -20.77 -26.96 17.37
C GLY A 588 -22.13 -27.16 16.70
N LYS A 589 -22.91 -28.15 17.11
CA LYS A 589 -24.23 -28.45 16.56
C LYS A 589 -25.30 -27.61 17.23
N LEU A 590 -26.46 -27.43 16.56
CA LEU A 590 -27.60 -26.70 17.12
C LEU A 590 -28.09 -27.34 18.42
N SER A 591 -28.54 -26.54 19.36
CA SER A 591 -29.11 -27.00 20.61
C SER A 591 -30.54 -26.50 20.79
N SER A 592 -31.37 -27.29 21.50
CA SER A 592 -32.68 -26.82 21.97
C SER A 592 -32.51 -25.97 23.25
N TYR A 593 -33.47 -25.11 23.56
CA TYR A 593 -33.50 -24.17 24.71
C TYR A 593 -33.19 -24.74 26.07
N SER A 594 -33.24 -26.08 26.24
CA SER A 594 -33.22 -26.74 27.52
C SER A 594 -31.84 -27.10 28.09
N THR A 595 -30.74 -26.80 27.40
CA THR A 595 -29.41 -27.13 27.88
C THR A 595 -28.72 -25.88 28.47
N GLY A 596 -28.47 -25.86 29.74
CA GLY A 596 -27.88 -24.72 30.50
C GLY A 596 -26.46 -24.29 30.13
N SER A 597 -25.99 -24.64 28.90
CA SER A 597 -24.69 -24.26 28.35
C SER A 597 -24.76 -24.08 26.84
N SER A 598 -25.75 -23.31 26.34
CA SER A 598 -25.86 -23.00 24.90
C SER A 598 -25.34 -21.59 24.61
N SER A 599 -24.63 -21.45 23.50
CA SER A 599 -24.20 -20.17 22.92
C SER A 599 -25.06 -19.83 21.68
N VAL A 600 -25.02 -18.58 21.25
CA VAL A 600 -25.82 -18.11 20.09
C VAL A 600 -24.92 -17.89 18.90
N GLY A 601 -25.40 -18.27 17.72
CA GLY A 601 -24.70 -18.08 16.45
C GLY A 601 -25.64 -17.69 15.32
N TRP A 602 -25.05 -17.17 14.24
CA TRP A 602 -25.74 -16.81 13.01
C TRP A 602 -25.41 -17.81 11.91
N TYR A 603 -26.40 -18.22 11.12
CA TYR A 603 -26.28 -19.27 10.13
C TYR A 603 -27.05 -18.90 8.87
N LYS A 604 -26.63 -19.42 7.71
CA LYS A 604 -27.46 -19.44 6.50
C LYS A 604 -28.71 -20.24 6.80
N ALA A 605 -29.88 -19.73 6.44
CA ALA A 605 -31.15 -20.39 6.80
C ALA A 605 -31.32 -21.78 6.15
N ASP A 606 -30.69 -21.98 5.00
CA ASP A 606 -30.71 -23.20 4.19
C ASP A 606 -29.50 -24.14 4.45
N ASP A 607 -28.51 -23.72 5.27
CA ASP A 607 -27.33 -24.51 5.62
C ASP A 607 -27.09 -24.52 7.14
N LEU A 608 -27.95 -25.24 7.84
CA LEU A 608 -27.93 -25.31 9.29
C LEU A 608 -27.11 -26.55 9.78
N PRO A 609 -26.26 -26.39 10.81
CA PRO A 609 -25.65 -27.55 11.46
C PRO A 609 -26.70 -28.49 12.01
N GLY A 610 -26.41 -29.80 12.01
CA GLY A 610 -27.30 -30.79 12.65
C GLY A 610 -27.45 -30.54 14.15
N TYR A 611 -28.48 -31.13 14.78
CA TYR A 611 -28.77 -30.96 16.19
C TYR A 611 -27.82 -31.77 17.09
N CYS A 612 -27.51 -31.23 18.25
CA CYS A 612 -26.75 -31.86 19.30
C CYS A 612 -27.59 -32.98 19.96
N THR A 613 -27.01 -34.16 20.09
CA THR A 613 -27.66 -35.33 20.71
C THR A 613 -27.48 -35.39 22.23
N GLY A 614 -26.76 -34.42 22.83
CA GLY A 614 -26.49 -34.36 24.28
C GLY A 614 -25.46 -35.35 24.82
N ASN A 615 -24.99 -36.30 24.00
CA ASN A 615 -24.05 -37.34 24.45
C ASN A 615 -22.60 -36.93 24.18
N HIS A 616 -22.03 -36.09 25.09
CA HIS A 616 -20.62 -35.70 25.02
C HIS A 616 -19.81 -36.59 25.95
N GLY A 617 -19.62 -37.86 25.60
CA GLY A 617 -18.87 -38.83 26.36
C GLY A 617 -17.43 -38.38 26.65
N GLY A 618 -17.14 -38.19 27.95
CA GLY A 618 -15.81 -37.88 28.50
C GLY A 618 -15.52 -36.39 28.61
N ARG A 619 -15.34 -35.89 29.80
CA ARG A 619 -14.88 -34.54 30.12
C ARG A 619 -13.54 -34.25 29.44
N SER A 620 -13.55 -33.65 28.31
CA SER A 620 -12.45 -32.81 27.82
C SER A 620 -12.57 -31.48 28.59
N SER A 621 -11.52 -31.07 29.28
CA SER A 621 -11.44 -29.80 29.99
C SER A 621 -11.47 -28.64 28.99
N TYR A 622 -12.67 -28.27 28.57
CA TYR A 622 -12.94 -27.01 27.91
C TYR A 622 -13.18 -26.00 29.03
N SER A 623 -12.25 -25.08 29.26
CA SER A 623 -12.50 -23.90 30.08
C SER A 623 -13.46 -23.01 29.32
N ALA A 624 -14.76 -23.26 29.44
CA ALA A 624 -15.76 -22.28 29.06
C ALA A 624 -15.62 -21.13 30.09
N GLU A 625 -15.03 -20.03 29.69
CA GLU A 625 -15.22 -18.77 30.41
C GLU A 625 -16.72 -18.43 30.36
N PRO A 626 -17.26 -17.78 31.43
CA PRO A 626 -18.68 -17.54 31.57
C PRO A 626 -19.20 -16.78 30.33
N SER A 627 -20.14 -17.40 29.63
CA SER A 627 -20.95 -16.72 28.60
C SER A 627 -21.66 -15.54 29.28
N ASP A 628 -21.64 -14.39 28.62
CA ASP A 628 -22.34 -13.19 29.05
C ASP A 628 -23.80 -13.50 29.40
N ALA A 629 -24.05 -13.81 30.66
CA ALA A 629 -25.38 -14.05 31.20
C ALA A 629 -26.22 -12.75 31.29
N GLU A 630 -25.54 -11.59 31.18
CA GLU A 630 -26.21 -10.29 31.27
C GLU A 630 -26.96 -9.87 29.99
N ASP A 631 -26.63 -10.44 28.82
CA ASP A 631 -27.38 -10.13 27.59
C ASP A 631 -28.71 -10.90 27.46
N ASN A 632 -28.90 -11.96 28.24
CA ASN A 632 -30.15 -12.71 28.24
C ASN A 632 -31.32 -11.98 28.93
N GLU A 633 -31.05 -11.06 29.87
CA GLU A 633 -32.12 -10.28 30.51
C GLU A 633 -32.64 -9.12 29.64
N ARG A 634 -31.82 -8.57 28.77
CA ARG A 634 -32.26 -7.50 27.84
C ARG A 634 -33.12 -8.02 26.68
N ILE A 635 -32.89 -9.24 26.23
CA ILE A 635 -33.69 -9.86 25.15
C ILE A 635 -35.11 -10.25 25.67
N ASN A 636 -35.22 -10.67 26.93
CA ASN A 636 -36.52 -11.02 27.53
C ASN A 636 -37.35 -9.78 27.87
N ASN A 637 -36.76 -8.62 28.09
CA ASN A 637 -37.47 -7.38 28.42
C ASN A 637 -37.97 -6.60 27.16
N ALA A 638 -37.37 -6.86 25.97
CA ALA A 638 -37.84 -6.26 24.72
C ALA A 638 -39.09 -6.94 24.13
N SER A 639 -39.31 -8.22 24.47
CA SER A 639 -40.48 -8.98 23.96
C SER A 639 -41.75 -8.83 24.80
N ASN A 640 -41.70 -8.17 25.95
CA ASN A 640 -42.87 -8.02 26.84
C ASN A 640 -43.49 -6.61 26.89
N ASN A 641 -42.97 -5.65 26.09
CA ASN A 641 -43.52 -4.30 26.08
C ASN A 641 -44.45 -3.96 24.88
N ASP A 642 -44.75 -4.92 24.01
CA ASP A 642 -45.65 -4.70 22.86
C ASP A 642 -47.08 -5.32 23.03
N SER A 643 -47.54 -5.48 24.27
CA SER A 643 -48.95 -5.79 24.54
C SER A 643 -49.45 -4.96 25.71
N HIS A 644 -49.77 -3.68 25.48
CA HIS A 644 -50.85 -2.90 26.09
C HIS A 644 -50.71 -1.40 25.79
N THR A 645 -51.74 -0.92 25.06
CA THR A 645 -52.21 0.41 24.66
C THR A 645 -51.71 0.95 23.35
#